data_c2c7edde2f59056e66b0ba1fd9facb2d
#
_entry.id   c2c7edde2f59056e66b0ba1fd9facb2d
#
_cell.length_a   1.000
_cell.length_b   1.000
_cell.length_c   1.000
_cell.angle_alpha   90.00
_cell.angle_beta   90.00
_cell.angle_gamma   90.00
#
_symmetry.space_group_name_H-M   'P 1'
#
loop_
_entity.id
_entity.type
_entity.pdbx_description
1 polymer ?
#
loop_
_entity_poly.entity_id
_entity_poly.type
_entity_poly.pdbx_seq_one_letter_code
_entity_poly.pdbx_strand_id
1 'polypeptide(L)'
;MSIALTDDHVELASVVREFAVDRKVRAQARDRLDAPEEARPTFWAEIAELGWLGLHVAEEYGGSGFGIAELVVVTEELGRAVAPGPFLPTVIASAILTHADDETPARWLRPLVDGTVTAGVAVVPGLTEAGGTVSGQVDAVLGAPLADLLVLIGDDDVLVVESSDSGVEVGAHADLDPTRLSARVSLSSAAAVRLPRLAATALALTRTLVAAEAVGGARDALDTAVAYAKVREQFGRTIGAFQAVKHHCANMLVGAEAATAVVWDAARAADENADALGLVAASAAALALPTYTTNAELNIQVHGGIGFTWEHDAHLHLRRATVLQALFGGQQPARDVYEFSAGGVTRANSLDLPPEAEELRARVRADIAEIAGVGESALREKLIDTGYVMPHWPRPWGRAADSVEQLVIEEEMATAGVKRPDYSITGWVILTLIQQGTQDQIDRFVRPALLGDEVWCQLFSEPGAGSDAAAVSTRATRVDGGWRINGQKVWTSGAHLCRRGLATVRTDPEAPKHKGITAVLIDMSAPGVEVRPLRQITGGSEFNEVFFTDVFVPDEDVVGTPNDGWAVARATLGNERVSIGGGAPGSEGAVQQMVALVQGYGDRVEGAATKVGEFLAVEDALRLLNLRRAARSVVGAAPGPEGNVTKLLLAEHLSDRAHLAAELLGPDVAFSSGPGKLAGLLILGARGMSIAGGTSEITRNQIAERILGLPRDPLIR
;
A
#
# COMPACT_ATOMS: atom_id res chain seq x y z
N MET A 1 2.50 -16.07 -10.20
CA MET A 1 1.48 -15.13 -10.75
C MET A 1 1.95 -13.70 -10.60
N SER A 2 1.62 -12.83 -11.58
CA SER A 2 2.00 -11.41 -11.54
C SER A 2 1.41 -10.70 -10.33
N ILE A 3 2.21 -9.89 -9.63
CA ILE A 3 1.73 -9.04 -8.53
C ILE A 3 0.91 -7.83 -9.03
N ALA A 4 0.97 -7.55 -10.33
CA ALA A 4 0.13 -6.58 -11.02
C ALA A 4 -1.11 -7.26 -11.62
N LEU A 5 -2.19 -6.50 -11.77
CA LEU A 5 -3.33 -6.93 -12.57
C LEU A 5 -2.89 -7.18 -14.01
N THR A 6 -3.30 -8.31 -14.58
CA THR A 6 -3.12 -8.59 -15.99
C THR A 6 -4.14 -7.81 -16.83
N ASP A 7 -3.92 -7.72 -18.13
CA ASP A 7 -4.89 -7.11 -19.04
C ASP A 7 -6.23 -7.87 -19.00
N ASP A 8 -6.22 -9.20 -18.86
CA ASP A 8 -7.41 -10.03 -18.72
C ASP A 8 -8.20 -9.70 -17.43
N HIS A 9 -7.51 -9.46 -16.31
CA HIS A 9 -8.16 -9.00 -15.06
C HIS A 9 -8.81 -7.62 -15.24
N VAL A 10 -8.16 -6.71 -15.95
CA VAL A 10 -8.70 -5.37 -16.24
C VAL A 10 -9.92 -5.46 -17.15
N GLU A 11 -9.88 -6.33 -18.16
CA GLU A 11 -11.01 -6.58 -19.06
C GLU A 11 -12.18 -7.22 -18.29
N LEU A 12 -11.93 -8.24 -17.49
CA LEU A 12 -12.96 -8.86 -16.65
C LEU A 12 -13.62 -7.83 -15.71
N ALA A 13 -12.82 -7.00 -15.04
CA ALA A 13 -13.34 -5.93 -14.18
C ALA A 13 -14.23 -4.94 -14.96
N SER A 14 -13.87 -4.60 -16.20
CA SER A 14 -14.67 -3.73 -17.05
C SER A 14 -16.01 -4.37 -17.41
N VAL A 15 -15.99 -5.65 -17.80
CA VAL A 15 -17.20 -6.41 -18.12
C VAL A 15 -18.16 -6.49 -16.92
N VAL A 16 -17.65 -6.80 -15.72
CA VAL A 16 -18.47 -6.85 -14.50
C VAL A 16 -19.05 -5.48 -14.16
N ARG A 17 -18.28 -4.43 -14.33
CA ARG A 17 -18.72 -3.05 -14.08
C ARG A 17 -19.81 -2.61 -15.05
N GLU A 18 -19.65 -2.88 -16.34
CA GLU A 18 -20.66 -2.61 -17.36
C GLU A 18 -21.96 -3.38 -17.09
N PHE A 19 -21.84 -4.65 -16.76
CA PHE A 19 -22.98 -5.47 -16.33
C PHE A 19 -23.70 -4.85 -15.13
N ALA A 20 -22.95 -4.43 -14.10
CA ALA A 20 -23.55 -3.84 -12.89
C ALA A 20 -24.35 -2.56 -13.20
N VAL A 21 -23.88 -1.76 -14.15
CA VAL A 21 -24.58 -0.56 -14.64
C VAL A 21 -25.82 -0.94 -15.46
N ASP A 22 -25.67 -1.84 -16.43
CA ASP A 22 -26.77 -2.25 -17.34
C ASP A 22 -27.92 -2.94 -16.62
N ARG A 23 -27.58 -3.77 -15.62
CA ARG A 23 -28.57 -4.49 -14.80
C ARG A 23 -29.04 -3.66 -13.59
N LYS A 24 -28.58 -2.40 -13.47
CA LYS A 24 -28.95 -1.48 -12.38
C LYS A 24 -28.79 -2.11 -10.99
N VAL A 25 -27.65 -2.80 -10.77
CA VAL A 25 -27.39 -3.58 -9.56
C VAL A 25 -27.54 -2.70 -8.30
N ARG A 26 -27.03 -1.46 -8.32
CA ARG A 26 -27.19 -0.50 -7.22
C ARG A 26 -28.66 -0.15 -6.95
N ALA A 27 -29.47 0.03 -7.97
CA ALA A 27 -30.90 0.30 -7.80
C ALA A 27 -31.62 -0.89 -7.17
N GLN A 28 -31.30 -2.13 -7.58
CA GLN A 28 -31.85 -3.33 -6.95
C GLN A 28 -31.42 -3.47 -5.48
N ALA A 29 -30.20 -3.06 -5.14
CA ALA A 29 -29.76 -2.99 -3.73
C ALA A 29 -30.61 -1.97 -2.95
N ARG A 30 -30.85 -0.82 -3.54
CA ARG A 30 -31.69 0.22 -2.92
C ARG A 30 -33.12 -0.25 -2.71
N ASP A 31 -33.71 -0.96 -3.67
CA ASP A 31 -35.07 -1.49 -3.55
C ASP A 31 -35.22 -2.49 -2.38
N ARG A 32 -34.11 -3.11 -1.93
CA ARG A 32 -34.11 -4.01 -0.75
C ARG A 32 -34.28 -3.26 0.58
N LEU A 33 -33.98 -1.96 0.65
CA LEU A 33 -34.11 -1.19 1.90
C LEU A 33 -35.51 -1.24 2.50
N ASP A 34 -36.52 -1.26 1.65
CA ASP A 34 -37.92 -1.26 2.04
C ASP A 34 -38.58 -2.62 1.78
N ALA A 35 -37.81 -3.65 1.37
CA ALA A 35 -38.32 -5.00 1.11
C ALA A 35 -38.42 -5.80 2.41
N PRO A 36 -39.58 -6.45 2.69
CA PRO A 36 -39.78 -7.22 3.91
C PRO A 36 -38.95 -8.52 3.95
N GLU A 37 -38.62 -9.07 2.78
CA GLU A 37 -37.93 -10.35 2.62
C GLU A 37 -36.85 -10.24 1.56
N GLU A 38 -35.75 -10.98 1.76
CA GLU A 38 -34.71 -11.12 0.76
C GLU A 38 -35.20 -12.01 -0.39
N ALA A 39 -34.83 -11.64 -1.61
CA ALA A 39 -35.06 -12.44 -2.79
C ALA A 39 -33.83 -12.47 -3.66
N ARG A 40 -33.61 -13.52 -4.43
CA ARG A 40 -32.56 -13.57 -5.44
C ARG A 40 -32.72 -12.38 -6.39
N PRO A 41 -31.64 -11.64 -6.70
CA PRO A 41 -31.74 -10.50 -7.60
C PRO A 41 -32.13 -10.94 -9.01
N THR A 42 -32.74 -10.05 -9.79
CA THR A 42 -33.24 -10.39 -11.13
C THR A 42 -32.15 -10.83 -12.10
N PHE A 43 -30.91 -10.42 -11.85
CA PHE A 43 -29.72 -10.78 -12.63
C PHE A 43 -29.05 -12.10 -12.17
N TRP A 44 -29.60 -12.83 -11.21
CA TRP A 44 -28.96 -14.02 -10.62
C TRP A 44 -28.67 -15.11 -11.66
N ALA A 45 -29.66 -15.45 -12.50
CA ALA A 45 -29.50 -16.47 -13.53
C ALA A 45 -28.40 -16.06 -14.54
N GLU A 46 -28.31 -14.78 -14.87
CA GLU A 46 -27.32 -14.27 -15.83
C GLU A 46 -25.89 -14.30 -15.25
N ILE A 47 -25.71 -14.08 -13.95
CA ILE A 47 -24.41 -14.27 -13.28
C ILE A 47 -23.96 -15.75 -13.39
N ALA A 48 -24.88 -16.69 -13.22
CA ALA A 48 -24.59 -18.11 -13.37
C ALA A 48 -24.27 -18.46 -14.85
N GLU A 49 -25.04 -17.96 -15.81
CA GLU A 49 -24.80 -18.16 -17.26
C GLU A 49 -23.44 -17.56 -17.71
N LEU A 50 -23.00 -16.44 -17.11
CA LEU A 50 -21.68 -15.84 -17.33
C LEU A 50 -20.55 -16.62 -16.66
N GLY A 51 -20.85 -17.67 -15.86
CA GLY A 51 -19.88 -18.51 -15.19
C GLY A 51 -19.22 -17.88 -13.96
N TRP A 52 -19.72 -16.72 -13.48
CA TRP A 52 -19.05 -16.00 -12.37
C TRP A 52 -19.16 -16.68 -11.02
N LEU A 53 -20.12 -17.60 -10.84
CA LEU A 53 -20.25 -18.42 -9.63
C LEU A 53 -19.20 -19.55 -9.57
N GLY A 54 -18.61 -19.92 -10.71
CA GLY A 54 -17.72 -21.06 -10.84
C GLY A 54 -16.37 -20.77 -11.47
N LEU A 55 -15.90 -19.51 -11.48
CA LEU A 55 -14.59 -19.17 -12.08
C LEU A 55 -13.45 -20.04 -11.56
N HIS A 56 -13.39 -20.24 -10.24
CA HIS A 56 -12.36 -21.00 -9.52
C HIS A 56 -12.63 -22.52 -9.44
N VAL A 57 -13.78 -22.98 -9.94
CA VAL A 57 -14.17 -24.39 -9.89
C VAL A 57 -13.71 -25.09 -11.15
N ALA A 58 -13.24 -26.35 -11.02
CA ALA A 58 -12.78 -27.14 -12.14
C ALA A 58 -13.91 -27.42 -13.16
N GLU A 59 -13.54 -27.55 -14.44
CA GLU A 59 -14.48 -27.78 -15.56
C GLU A 59 -15.33 -29.03 -15.38
N GLU A 60 -14.80 -30.08 -14.75
CA GLU A 60 -15.54 -31.32 -14.47
C GLU A 60 -16.78 -31.11 -13.59
N TYR A 61 -16.76 -30.06 -12.75
CA TYR A 61 -17.90 -29.63 -11.92
C TYR A 61 -18.72 -28.50 -12.55
N GLY A 62 -18.43 -28.14 -13.80
CA GLY A 62 -19.11 -27.08 -14.54
C GLY A 62 -18.54 -25.68 -14.35
N GLY A 63 -17.39 -25.54 -13.68
CA GLY A 63 -16.67 -24.30 -13.53
C GLY A 63 -15.82 -23.92 -14.73
N SER A 64 -15.04 -22.86 -14.61
CA SER A 64 -14.17 -22.33 -15.68
C SER A 64 -12.70 -22.70 -15.51
N GLY A 65 -12.30 -23.28 -14.38
CA GLY A 65 -10.93 -23.73 -14.12
C GLY A 65 -9.91 -22.59 -13.95
N PHE A 66 -10.36 -21.36 -13.70
CA PHE A 66 -9.50 -20.24 -13.32
C PHE A 66 -9.10 -20.33 -11.84
N GLY A 67 -8.70 -19.19 -11.24
CA GLY A 67 -8.29 -19.14 -9.85
C GLY A 67 -9.15 -18.26 -8.95
N ILE A 68 -8.71 -18.13 -7.71
CA ILE A 68 -9.29 -17.19 -6.74
C ILE A 68 -9.01 -15.74 -7.17
N ALA A 69 -7.95 -15.49 -7.93
CA ALA A 69 -7.61 -14.16 -8.43
C ALA A 69 -8.73 -13.61 -9.34
N GLU A 70 -9.23 -14.38 -10.29
CA GLU A 70 -10.34 -13.99 -11.17
C GLU A 70 -11.65 -13.83 -10.38
N LEU A 71 -11.90 -14.71 -9.41
CA LEU A 71 -13.05 -14.58 -8.52
C LEU A 71 -12.98 -13.28 -7.68
N VAL A 72 -11.79 -12.89 -7.22
CA VAL A 72 -11.57 -11.63 -6.50
C VAL A 72 -11.93 -10.44 -7.37
N VAL A 73 -11.59 -10.43 -8.67
CA VAL A 73 -12.00 -9.35 -9.60
C VAL A 73 -13.53 -9.18 -9.61
N VAL A 74 -14.25 -10.26 -9.79
CA VAL A 74 -15.73 -10.22 -9.84
C VAL A 74 -16.30 -9.79 -8.49
N THR A 75 -15.77 -10.33 -7.39
CA THR A 75 -16.20 -9.99 -6.03
C THR A 75 -15.97 -8.52 -5.71
N GLU A 76 -14.82 -7.97 -6.10
CA GLU A 76 -14.47 -6.55 -5.93
C GLU A 76 -15.45 -5.64 -6.69
N GLU A 77 -15.74 -5.93 -7.97
CA GLU A 77 -16.64 -5.09 -8.77
C GLU A 77 -18.11 -5.22 -8.33
N LEU A 78 -18.56 -6.38 -7.91
CA LEU A 78 -19.89 -6.55 -7.30
C LEU A 78 -19.98 -5.85 -5.92
N GLY A 79 -18.88 -5.83 -5.17
CA GLY A 79 -18.74 -5.05 -3.93
C GLY A 79 -18.84 -3.55 -4.18
N ARG A 80 -18.23 -3.03 -5.25
CA ARG A 80 -18.40 -1.64 -5.71
C ARG A 80 -19.87 -1.30 -5.92
N ALA A 81 -20.62 -2.19 -6.53
CA ALA A 81 -22.04 -2.01 -6.80
C ALA A 81 -22.94 -2.23 -5.58
N VAL A 82 -22.42 -2.71 -4.45
CA VAL A 82 -23.18 -3.21 -3.30
C VAL A 82 -24.21 -4.25 -3.75
N ALA A 83 -23.76 -5.21 -4.54
CA ALA A 83 -24.66 -6.21 -5.14
C ALA A 83 -25.50 -6.93 -4.07
N PRO A 84 -26.83 -6.96 -4.24
CA PRO A 84 -27.70 -7.66 -3.30
C PRO A 84 -27.71 -9.17 -3.56
N GLY A 85 -28.16 -9.94 -2.57
CA GLY A 85 -28.37 -11.37 -2.68
C GLY A 85 -27.14 -12.22 -2.37
N PRO A 86 -27.18 -13.52 -2.68
CA PRO A 86 -26.33 -14.54 -2.06
C PRO A 86 -24.99 -14.78 -2.79
N PHE A 87 -24.49 -13.86 -3.65
CA PHE A 87 -23.27 -14.09 -4.43
C PHE A 87 -22.08 -14.44 -3.52
N LEU A 88 -21.71 -13.55 -2.60
CA LEU A 88 -20.52 -13.72 -1.76
C LEU A 88 -20.56 -15.03 -0.94
N PRO A 89 -21.60 -15.33 -0.14
CA PRO A 89 -21.62 -16.59 0.62
C PRO A 89 -21.62 -17.83 -0.27
N THR A 90 -22.23 -17.78 -1.47
CA THR A 90 -22.25 -18.89 -2.42
C THR A 90 -20.88 -19.20 -2.97
N VAL A 91 -20.11 -18.16 -3.40
CA VAL A 91 -18.75 -18.35 -3.92
C VAL A 91 -17.75 -18.69 -2.82
N ILE A 92 -17.96 -18.24 -1.58
CA ILE A 92 -17.16 -18.71 -0.43
C ILE A 92 -17.39 -20.20 -0.20
N ALA A 93 -18.65 -20.66 -0.22
CA ALA A 93 -18.97 -22.07 -0.04
C ALA A 93 -18.35 -22.95 -1.13
N SER A 94 -18.48 -22.57 -2.41
CA SER A 94 -17.87 -23.33 -3.50
C SER A 94 -16.35 -23.32 -3.42
N ALA A 95 -15.70 -22.19 -3.07
CA ALA A 95 -14.26 -22.12 -2.87
C ALA A 95 -13.77 -23.04 -1.74
N ILE A 96 -14.49 -23.13 -0.64
CA ILE A 96 -14.18 -24.08 0.44
C ILE A 96 -14.30 -25.53 -0.03
N LEU A 97 -15.40 -25.85 -0.73
CA LEU A 97 -15.69 -27.19 -1.18
C LEU A 97 -14.69 -27.73 -2.22
N THR A 98 -14.04 -26.88 -3.01
CA THR A 98 -12.98 -27.30 -3.94
C THR A 98 -11.74 -27.87 -3.23
N HIS A 99 -11.56 -27.60 -1.94
CA HIS A 99 -10.44 -28.07 -1.12
C HIS A 99 -10.77 -29.29 -0.26
N ALA A 100 -11.97 -29.85 -0.39
CA ALA A 100 -12.36 -31.03 0.37
C ALA A 100 -11.84 -32.31 -0.29
N ASP A 101 -11.30 -33.23 0.51
CA ASP A 101 -10.66 -34.47 0.04
C ASP A 101 -11.65 -35.59 -0.38
N ASP A 102 -12.97 -35.35 -0.30
CA ASP A 102 -14.01 -36.38 -0.46
C ASP A 102 -14.83 -36.18 -1.74
N GLU A 103 -15.40 -37.26 -2.30
CA GLU A 103 -16.38 -37.18 -3.38
C GLU A 103 -17.70 -36.51 -2.95
N THR A 104 -17.96 -36.40 -1.64
CA THR A 104 -19.16 -35.82 -1.07
C THR A 104 -19.40 -34.35 -1.46
N PRO A 105 -18.40 -33.46 -1.47
CA PRO A 105 -18.60 -32.06 -1.89
C PRO A 105 -18.93 -31.91 -3.37
N ALA A 106 -18.51 -32.83 -4.23
CA ALA A 106 -18.77 -32.80 -5.67
C ALA A 106 -20.26 -32.72 -6.00
N ARG A 107 -21.13 -33.27 -5.15
CA ARG A 107 -22.60 -33.22 -5.34
C ARG A 107 -23.16 -31.80 -5.24
N TRP A 108 -22.49 -30.87 -4.51
CA TRP A 108 -22.93 -29.48 -4.33
C TRP A 108 -22.25 -28.51 -5.26
N LEU A 109 -21.03 -28.81 -5.74
CA LEU A 109 -20.25 -27.85 -6.56
C LEU A 109 -21.02 -27.47 -7.83
N ARG A 110 -21.50 -28.43 -8.61
CA ARG A 110 -22.25 -28.12 -9.83
C ARG A 110 -23.53 -27.30 -9.56
N PRO A 111 -24.41 -27.62 -8.59
CA PRO A 111 -25.56 -26.79 -8.26
C PRO A 111 -25.22 -25.40 -7.75
N LEU A 112 -24.08 -25.22 -7.07
CA LEU A 112 -23.57 -23.88 -6.66
C LEU A 112 -23.09 -23.08 -7.88
N VAL A 113 -22.39 -23.73 -8.81
CA VAL A 113 -21.87 -23.10 -10.03
C VAL A 113 -22.98 -22.67 -10.97
N ASP A 114 -24.01 -23.49 -11.15
CA ASP A 114 -25.18 -23.15 -11.99
C ASP A 114 -26.22 -22.25 -11.28
N GLY A 115 -25.95 -21.89 -10.00
CA GLY A 115 -26.78 -20.98 -9.22
C GLY A 115 -28.16 -21.53 -8.79
N THR A 116 -28.41 -22.84 -8.97
CA THR A 116 -29.65 -23.48 -8.50
C THR A 116 -29.64 -23.65 -6.99
N VAL A 117 -28.46 -23.87 -6.39
CA VAL A 117 -28.23 -23.93 -4.95
C VAL A 117 -27.46 -22.67 -4.53
N THR A 118 -27.83 -22.12 -3.39
CA THR A 118 -27.15 -20.99 -2.75
C THR A 118 -26.67 -21.37 -1.36
N ALA A 119 -25.68 -20.64 -0.83
CA ALA A 119 -25.12 -20.96 0.47
C ALA A 119 -25.18 -19.79 1.47
N GLY A 120 -25.18 -20.16 2.76
CA GLY A 120 -24.88 -19.27 3.87
C GLY A 120 -23.58 -19.69 4.55
N VAL A 121 -22.83 -18.74 5.10
CA VAL A 121 -21.51 -18.97 5.70
C VAL A 121 -21.41 -18.31 7.09
N ALA A 122 -20.82 -19.03 8.04
CA ALA A 122 -20.48 -18.49 9.35
C ALA A 122 -19.19 -19.11 9.91
N VAL A 123 -18.49 -18.36 10.74
CA VAL A 123 -17.39 -18.84 11.58
C VAL A 123 -17.96 -19.13 12.97
N VAL A 124 -17.87 -20.38 13.43
CA VAL A 124 -18.56 -20.87 14.62
C VAL A 124 -17.59 -21.68 15.49
N PRO A 125 -16.74 -21.03 16.29
CA PRO A 125 -15.86 -21.72 17.22
C PRO A 125 -16.66 -22.57 18.21
N GLY A 126 -16.13 -23.74 18.54
CA GLY A 126 -16.75 -24.66 19.52
C GLY A 126 -17.93 -25.48 18.98
N LEU A 127 -18.38 -25.28 17.73
CA LEU A 127 -19.40 -26.12 17.12
C LEU A 127 -18.80 -27.47 16.72
N THR A 128 -19.38 -28.56 17.19
CA THR A 128 -18.89 -29.92 16.94
C THR A 128 -19.97 -30.82 16.41
N GLU A 129 -19.57 -31.71 15.51
CA GLU A 129 -20.42 -32.82 15.00
C GLU A 129 -20.23 -34.04 15.87
N ALA A 130 -21.32 -34.78 16.10
CA ALA A 130 -21.32 -36.06 16.79
C ALA A 130 -22.28 -37.05 16.11
N GLY A 131 -21.71 -38.14 15.57
CA GLY A 131 -22.48 -39.20 14.95
C GLY A 131 -23.26 -38.80 13.68
N GLY A 132 -22.68 -37.88 12.89
CA GLY A 132 -23.32 -37.41 11.66
C GLY A 132 -24.33 -36.27 11.86
N THR A 133 -24.44 -35.74 13.08
CA THR A 133 -25.40 -34.67 13.40
C THR A 133 -24.73 -33.53 14.18
N VAL A 134 -25.32 -32.33 14.08
CA VAL A 134 -24.88 -31.13 14.80
C VAL A 134 -26.07 -30.52 15.56
N SER A 135 -25.78 -30.00 16.75
CA SER A 135 -26.74 -29.26 17.58
C SER A 135 -26.08 -28.01 18.15
N GLY A 136 -26.82 -26.91 18.22
CA GLY A 136 -26.36 -25.66 18.75
C GLY A 136 -27.07 -24.47 18.14
N GLN A 137 -26.58 -23.27 18.47
CA GLN A 137 -27.09 -22.03 17.93
C GLN A 137 -25.95 -21.26 17.27
N VAL A 138 -26.18 -20.76 16.06
CA VAL A 138 -25.28 -19.90 15.32
C VAL A 138 -25.91 -18.51 15.28
N ASP A 139 -25.24 -17.52 15.88
CA ASP A 139 -25.87 -16.20 16.10
C ASP A 139 -26.08 -15.40 14.81
N ALA A 140 -25.18 -15.54 13.82
CA ALA A 140 -25.33 -14.88 12.53
C ALA A 140 -24.68 -15.69 11.42
N VAL A 141 -25.47 -16.14 10.46
CA VAL A 141 -25.03 -16.82 9.25
C VAL A 141 -25.32 -15.90 8.06
N LEU A 142 -24.28 -15.41 7.40
CA LEU A 142 -24.42 -14.54 6.24
C LEU A 142 -25.11 -15.28 5.08
N GLY A 143 -26.17 -14.70 4.54
CA GLY A 143 -26.94 -15.28 3.43
C GLY A 143 -27.90 -16.39 3.80
N ALA A 144 -28.05 -16.74 5.09
CA ALA A 144 -28.88 -17.85 5.53
C ALA A 144 -30.36 -17.81 5.06
N PRO A 145 -31.03 -16.64 4.96
CA PRO A 145 -32.42 -16.61 4.50
C PRO A 145 -32.66 -17.15 3.09
N LEU A 146 -31.66 -17.09 2.22
CA LEU A 146 -31.70 -17.63 0.86
C LEU A 146 -30.92 -18.93 0.69
N ALA A 147 -30.25 -19.39 1.73
CA ALA A 147 -29.31 -20.50 1.65
C ALA A 147 -30.04 -21.85 1.56
N ASP A 148 -29.64 -22.67 0.59
CA ASP A 148 -29.96 -24.11 0.52
C ASP A 148 -28.94 -24.93 1.32
N LEU A 149 -27.69 -24.40 1.45
CA LEU A 149 -26.60 -25.00 2.21
C LEU A 149 -26.06 -23.99 3.26
N LEU A 150 -25.74 -24.51 4.44
CA LEU A 150 -25.03 -23.77 5.49
C LEU A 150 -23.62 -24.35 5.61
N VAL A 151 -22.60 -23.50 5.40
CA VAL A 151 -21.19 -23.84 5.56
C VAL A 151 -20.70 -23.21 6.86
N LEU A 152 -20.46 -24.03 7.87
CA LEU A 152 -20.14 -23.63 9.22
C LEU A 152 -18.67 -23.97 9.51
N ILE A 153 -17.84 -22.95 9.67
CA ILE A 153 -16.40 -23.07 9.88
C ILE A 153 -16.16 -23.17 11.39
N GLY A 154 -15.81 -24.36 11.87
CA GLY A 154 -15.46 -24.63 13.27
C GLY A 154 -13.99 -24.34 13.60
N ASP A 155 -13.48 -24.97 14.66
CA ASP A 155 -12.09 -24.80 15.08
C ASP A 155 -11.10 -25.55 14.16
N ASP A 156 -11.40 -26.82 13.85
CA ASP A 156 -10.55 -27.68 13.00
C ASP A 156 -11.25 -28.09 11.69
N ASP A 157 -12.56 -28.24 11.74
CA ASP A 157 -13.38 -28.82 10.68
C ASP A 157 -14.38 -27.81 10.12
N VAL A 158 -14.86 -28.09 8.91
CA VAL A 158 -16.02 -27.41 8.33
C VAL A 158 -17.20 -28.36 8.34
N LEU A 159 -18.37 -27.88 8.75
CA LEU A 159 -19.63 -28.62 8.71
C LEU A 159 -20.53 -28.08 7.60
N VAL A 160 -21.05 -28.95 6.76
CA VAL A 160 -22.02 -28.61 5.72
C VAL A 160 -23.37 -29.20 6.10
N VAL A 161 -24.38 -28.32 6.20
CA VAL A 161 -25.76 -28.68 6.61
C VAL A 161 -26.71 -28.20 5.54
N GLU A 162 -27.65 -29.04 5.11
CA GLU A 162 -28.71 -28.62 4.20
C GLU A 162 -29.80 -27.87 4.99
N SER A 163 -30.19 -26.69 4.54
CA SER A 163 -31.16 -25.83 5.24
C SER A 163 -32.56 -26.47 5.29
N SER A 164 -32.82 -27.43 4.39
CA SER A 164 -34.08 -28.21 4.35
C SER A 164 -34.19 -29.32 5.39
N ASP A 165 -33.10 -29.62 6.14
CA ASP A 165 -33.13 -30.62 7.20
C ASP A 165 -34.08 -30.19 8.31
N SER A 166 -34.87 -31.13 8.81
CA SER A 166 -35.89 -30.88 9.84
C SER A 166 -35.33 -30.39 11.18
N GLY A 167 -34.05 -30.59 11.42
CA GLY A 167 -33.32 -30.08 12.57
C GLY A 167 -32.78 -28.64 12.41
N VAL A 168 -33.04 -27.99 11.27
CA VAL A 168 -32.57 -26.62 10.98
C VAL A 168 -33.74 -25.63 11.07
N GLU A 169 -33.57 -24.61 11.88
CA GLU A 169 -34.50 -23.47 11.96
C GLU A 169 -33.75 -22.17 11.68
N VAL A 170 -34.11 -21.48 10.59
CA VAL A 170 -33.58 -20.19 10.21
C VAL A 170 -34.48 -19.09 10.76
N GLY A 171 -33.99 -18.32 11.72
CA GLY A 171 -34.71 -17.23 12.36
C GLY A 171 -34.91 -16.04 11.45
N ALA A 172 -36.11 -15.44 11.48
CA ALA A 172 -36.38 -14.19 10.77
C ALA A 172 -36.08 -12.99 11.68
N HIS A 173 -35.36 -12.00 11.15
CA HIS A 173 -35.12 -10.71 11.83
C HIS A 173 -34.78 -9.60 10.82
N ALA A 174 -34.84 -8.34 11.29
CA ALA A 174 -34.48 -7.21 10.47
C ALA A 174 -32.99 -6.93 10.61
N ASP A 175 -32.28 -6.87 9.50
CA ASP A 175 -30.85 -6.64 9.45
C ASP A 175 -30.48 -5.18 9.23
N LEU A 176 -29.29 -4.80 9.67
CA LEU A 176 -28.71 -3.51 9.38
C LEU A 176 -28.46 -3.33 7.87
N ASP A 177 -28.04 -4.39 7.18
CA ASP A 177 -27.87 -4.45 5.71
C ASP A 177 -28.97 -5.31 5.06
N PRO A 178 -30.11 -4.73 4.68
CA PRO A 178 -31.19 -5.50 4.05
C PRO A 178 -30.90 -5.89 2.59
N THR A 179 -29.74 -5.50 2.06
CA THR A 179 -29.33 -5.92 0.71
C THR A 179 -28.73 -7.32 0.69
N ARG A 180 -28.32 -7.85 1.86
CA ARG A 180 -27.87 -9.22 2.10
C ARG A 180 -28.10 -9.57 3.56
N LEU A 181 -29.15 -10.34 3.79
CA LEU A 181 -29.56 -10.68 5.15
C LEU A 181 -28.64 -11.74 5.76
N SER A 182 -28.50 -11.66 7.08
CA SER A 182 -27.97 -12.72 7.93
C SER A 182 -29.09 -13.28 8.78
N ALA A 183 -28.95 -14.50 9.26
CA ALA A 183 -29.94 -15.07 10.18
C ALA A 183 -29.29 -15.81 11.33
N ARG A 184 -29.96 -15.83 12.47
CA ARG A 184 -29.68 -16.77 13.53
C ARG A 184 -30.20 -18.16 13.08
N VAL A 185 -29.38 -19.19 13.27
CA VAL A 185 -29.70 -20.56 12.90
C VAL A 185 -29.66 -21.43 14.15
N SER A 186 -30.78 -22.13 14.43
CA SER A 186 -30.84 -23.13 15.47
C SER A 186 -30.72 -24.52 14.86
N LEU A 187 -29.83 -25.33 15.41
CA LEU A 187 -29.56 -26.70 14.96
C LEU A 187 -29.98 -27.70 16.06
N SER A 188 -30.83 -28.66 15.72
CA SER A 188 -31.33 -29.66 16.65
C SER A 188 -31.16 -31.06 16.05
N SER A 189 -30.00 -31.67 16.27
CA SER A 189 -29.61 -32.95 15.65
C SER A 189 -29.71 -32.90 14.13
N ALA A 190 -29.39 -31.76 13.51
CA ALA A 190 -29.43 -31.61 12.06
C ALA A 190 -28.32 -32.47 11.43
N ALA A 191 -28.63 -33.12 10.31
CA ALA A 191 -27.66 -33.93 9.57
C ALA A 191 -26.52 -33.02 9.04
N ALA A 192 -25.29 -33.40 9.32
CA ALA A 192 -24.12 -32.62 8.93
C ALA A 192 -23.09 -33.50 8.22
N VAL A 193 -22.53 -32.98 7.14
CA VAL A 193 -21.34 -33.55 6.51
C VAL A 193 -20.12 -32.81 7.07
N ARG A 194 -19.23 -33.56 7.68
CA ARG A 194 -17.96 -33.04 8.24
C ARG A 194 -16.86 -33.10 7.21
N LEU A 195 -16.22 -31.98 6.99
CA LEU A 195 -15.02 -31.85 6.17
C LEU A 195 -13.82 -31.65 7.13
N PRO A 196 -13.04 -32.71 7.38
CA PRO A 196 -12.03 -32.69 8.44
C PRO A 196 -10.82 -31.84 8.06
N ARG A 197 -10.23 -31.14 9.05
CA ARG A 197 -9.02 -30.33 8.93
C ARG A 197 -9.08 -29.23 7.86
N LEU A 198 -10.27 -28.77 7.51
CA LEU A 198 -10.46 -27.75 6.46
C LEU A 198 -10.69 -26.34 7.01
N ALA A 199 -10.87 -26.18 8.32
CA ALA A 199 -11.27 -24.90 8.93
C ALA A 199 -10.25 -23.77 8.66
N ALA A 200 -8.95 -24.03 8.76
CA ALA A 200 -7.93 -23.02 8.52
C ALA A 200 -7.95 -22.49 7.07
N THR A 201 -8.04 -23.37 6.08
CA THR A 201 -8.16 -23.00 4.66
C THR A 201 -9.49 -22.30 4.40
N ALA A 202 -10.60 -22.81 4.95
CA ALA A 202 -11.92 -22.21 4.82
C ALA A 202 -11.97 -20.78 5.39
N LEU A 203 -11.38 -20.57 6.56
CA LEU A 203 -11.28 -19.24 7.17
C LEU A 203 -10.45 -18.28 6.31
N ALA A 204 -9.32 -18.76 5.76
CA ALA A 204 -8.46 -17.95 4.91
C ALA A 204 -9.17 -17.56 3.59
N LEU A 205 -9.84 -18.49 2.91
CA LEU A 205 -10.62 -18.21 1.70
C LEU A 205 -11.78 -17.25 1.99
N THR A 206 -12.49 -17.45 3.11
CA THR A 206 -13.56 -16.56 3.55
C THR A 206 -13.05 -15.14 3.75
N ARG A 207 -11.94 -14.96 4.48
CA ARG A 207 -11.30 -13.66 4.71
C ARG A 207 -10.87 -13.00 3.40
N THR A 208 -10.28 -13.75 2.49
CA THR A 208 -9.83 -13.24 1.18
C THR A 208 -11.01 -12.68 0.37
N LEU A 209 -12.10 -13.43 0.25
CA LEU A 209 -13.27 -13.03 -0.56
C LEU A 209 -14.08 -11.90 0.10
N VAL A 210 -14.23 -11.94 1.43
CA VAL A 210 -14.88 -10.85 2.17
C VAL A 210 -14.05 -9.55 2.07
N ALA A 211 -12.72 -9.66 2.16
CA ALA A 211 -11.82 -8.52 2.00
C ALA A 211 -11.85 -7.96 0.56
N ALA A 212 -12.01 -8.82 -0.45
CA ALA A 212 -12.18 -8.39 -1.85
C ALA A 212 -13.46 -7.54 -2.04
N GLU A 213 -14.60 -8.00 -1.51
CA GLU A 213 -15.83 -7.19 -1.53
C GLU A 213 -15.64 -5.85 -0.78
N ALA A 214 -14.97 -5.88 0.36
CA ALA A 214 -14.70 -4.69 1.16
C ALA A 214 -13.84 -3.66 0.40
N VAL A 215 -12.81 -4.11 -0.33
CA VAL A 215 -11.99 -3.23 -1.18
C VAL A 215 -12.83 -2.60 -2.29
N GLY A 216 -13.68 -3.38 -2.95
CA GLY A 216 -14.59 -2.86 -3.97
C GLY A 216 -15.48 -1.74 -3.43
N GLY A 217 -16.13 -1.98 -2.30
CA GLY A 217 -16.95 -0.98 -1.63
C GLY A 217 -16.18 0.25 -1.15
N ALA A 218 -14.97 0.08 -0.62
CA ALA A 218 -14.11 1.18 -0.18
C ALA A 218 -13.68 2.08 -1.36
N ARG A 219 -13.41 1.49 -2.53
CA ARG A 219 -13.07 2.22 -3.75
C ARG A 219 -14.25 3.01 -4.31
N ASP A 220 -15.46 2.42 -4.33
CA ASP A 220 -16.64 3.14 -4.79
C ASP A 220 -17.01 4.30 -3.84
N ALA A 221 -16.89 4.10 -2.54
CA ALA A 221 -17.08 5.15 -1.55
C ALA A 221 -16.10 6.32 -1.77
N LEU A 222 -14.84 6.05 -2.11
CA LEU A 222 -13.85 7.05 -2.49
C LEU A 222 -14.25 7.77 -3.79
N ASP A 223 -14.57 7.01 -4.84
CA ASP A 223 -14.88 7.57 -6.16
C ASP A 223 -16.09 8.50 -6.10
N THR A 224 -17.14 8.12 -5.37
CA THR A 224 -18.35 8.94 -5.18
C THR A 224 -18.06 10.20 -4.36
N ALA A 225 -17.27 10.10 -3.30
CA ALA A 225 -16.86 11.26 -2.50
C ALA A 225 -16.03 12.26 -3.34
N VAL A 226 -15.08 11.76 -4.13
CA VAL A 226 -14.24 12.58 -5.03
C VAL A 226 -15.08 13.23 -6.12
N ALA A 227 -15.98 12.48 -6.75
CA ALA A 227 -16.87 13.02 -7.77
C ALA A 227 -17.73 14.16 -7.23
N TYR A 228 -18.32 13.98 -6.05
CA TYR A 228 -19.11 15.02 -5.39
C TYR A 228 -18.25 16.23 -5.01
N ALA A 229 -17.05 16.01 -4.46
CA ALA A 229 -16.16 17.10 -4.05
C ALA A 229 -15.70 17.98 -5.22
N LYS A 230 -15.67 17.44 -6.45
CA LYS A 230 -15.32 18.18 -7.68
C LYS A 230 -16.42 19.13 -8.16
N VAL A 231 -17.68 18.85 -7.83
CA VAL A 231 -18.84 19.60 -8.38
C VAL A 231 -19.59 20.41 -7.34
N ARG A 232 -19.60 19.99 -6.07
CA ARG A 232 -20.33 20.70 -5.01
C ARG A 232 -19.64 22.00 -4.64
N GLU A 233 -20.38 23.09 -4.72
CA GLU A 233 -19.87 24.41 -4.34
C GLU A 233 -20.40 24.86 -2.97
N GLN A 234 -19.52 25.41 -2.15
CA GLN A 234 -19.81 26.13 -0.92
C GLN A 234 -18.72 27.20 -0.69
N PHE A 235 -19.08 28.30 -0.06
CA PHE A 235 -18.17 29.43 0.17
C PHE A 235 -17.51 29.95 -1.10
N GLY A 236 -18.26 29.95 -2.23
CA GLY A 236 -17.83 30.48 -3.52
C GLY A 236 -16.80 29.62 -4.28
N ARG A 237 -16.62 28.37 -3.91
CA ARG A 237 -15.73 27.41 -4.60
C ARG A 237 -16.17 25.97 -4.38
N THR A 238 -15.68 25.06 -5.21
CA THR A 238 -15.90 23.62 -5.04
C THR A 238 -15.32 23.15 -3.72
N ILE A 239 -16.03 22.24 -3.01
CA ILE A 239 -15.59 21.77 -1.70
C ILE A 239 -14.27 21.00 -1.77
N GLY A 240 -13.94 20.36 -2.90
CA GLY A 240 -12.67 19.70 -3.15
C GLY A 240 -11.46 20.65 -3.18
N ALA A 241 -11.65 21.96 -3.23
CA ALA A 241 -10.58 22.94 -3.08
C ALA A 241 -10.14 23.11 -1.62
N PHE A 242 -10.98 22.76 -0.63
CA PHE A 242 -10.62 22.86 0.78
C PHE A 242 -9.67 21.75 1.19
N GLN A 243 -8.61 22.12 1.91
CA GLN A 243 -7.56 21.17 2.32
C GLN A 243 -8.10 20.01 3.15
N ALA A 244 -9.04 20.25 4.07
CA ALA A 244 -9.62 19.19 4.89
C ALA A 244 -10.35 18.13 4.05
N VAL A 245 -11.12 18.55 3.04
CA VAL A 245 -11.79 17.62 2.12
C VAL A 245 -10.77 16.85 1.27
N LYS A 246 -9.74 17.52 0.77
CA LYS A 246 -8.60 16.89 0.07
C LYS A 246 -7.96 15.80 0.92
N HIS A 247 -7.72 16.09 2.19
CA HIS A 247 -7.08 15.16 3.12
C HIS A 247 -7.97 13.95 3.41
N HIS A 248 -9.28 14.11 3.55
CA HIS A 248 -10.20 12.98 3.65
C HIS A 248 -10.10 12.07 2.43
N CYS A 249 -10.23 12.61 1.22
CA CYS A 249 -10.14 11.83 -0.01
C CYS A 249 -8.76 11.17 -0.19
N ALA A 250 -7.68 11.86 0.19
CA ALA A 250 -6.33 11.30 0.13
C ALA A 250 -6.16 10.11 1.09
N ASN A 251 -6.67 10.23 2.32
CA ASN A 251 -6.63 9.14 3.30
C ASN A 251 -7.48 7.94 2.84
N MET A 252 -8.66 8.19 2.25
CA MET A 252 -9.49 7.13 1.65
C MET A 252 -8.74 6.37 0.57
N LEU A 253 -7.99 7.07 -0.30
CA LEU A 253 -7.16 6.43 -1.33
C LEU A 253 -6.04 5.60 -0.71
N VAL A 254 -5.31 6.15 0.27
CA VAL A 254 -4.20 5.44 0.92
C VAL A 254 -4.67 4.13 1.54
N GLY A 255 -5.78 4.16 2.28
CA GLY A 255 -6.38 2.96 2.86
C GLY A 255 -6.80 1.95 1.78
N ALA A 256 -7.51 2.41 0.73
CA ALA A 256 -7.96 1.53 -0.35
C ALA A 256 -6.78 0.89 -1.11
N GLU A 257 -5.71 1.63 -1.40
CA GLU A 257 -4.52 1.08 -2.08
C GLU A 257 -3.78 0.07 -1.21
N ALA A 258 -3.62 0.35 0.10
CA ALA A 258 -3.01 -0.58 1.05
C ALA A 258 -3.82 -1.88 1.15
N ALA A 259 -5.14 -1.77 1.34
CA ALA A 259 -6.04 -2.92 1.42
C ALA A 259 -6.05 -3.74 0.12
N THR A 260 -6.09 -3.08 -1.04
CA THR A 260 -6.02 -3.75 -2.35
C THR A 260 -4.74 -4.58 -2.49
N ALA A 261 -3.60 -4.04 -2.06
CA ALA A 261 -2.33 -4.74 -2.20
C ALA A 261 -2.32 -6.07 -1.44
N VAL A 262 -2.82 -6.09 -0.19
CA VAL A 262 -2.85 -7.32 0.62
C VAL A 262 -3.94 -8.29 0.18
N VAL A 263 -5.09 -7.82 -0.31
CA VAL A 263 -6.16 -8.69 -0.85
C VAL A 263 -5.68 -9.43 -2.10
N TRP A 264 -5.00 -8.76 -3.00
CA TRP A 264 -4.44 -9.39 -4.19
C TRP A 264 -3.30 -10.36 -3.88
N ASP A 265 -2.53 -10.12 -2.81
CA ASP A 265 -1.54 -11.12 -2.36
C ASP A 265 -2.22 -12.34 -1.74
N ALA A 266 -3.32 -12.15 -1.00
CA ALA A 266 -4.09 -13.26 -0.45
C ALA A 266 -4.73 -14.13 -1.55
N ALA A 267 -5.26 -13.50 -2.61
CA ALA A 267 -5.81 -14.22 -3.77
C ALA A 267 -4.74 -15.10 -4.43
N ARG A 268 -3.55 -14.55 -4.70
CA ARG A 268 -2.45 -15.30 -5.28
C ARG A 268 -1.95 -16.42 -4.36
N ALA A 269 -1.87 -16.16 -3.06
CA ALA A 269 -1.46 -17.17 -2.10
C ALA A 269 -2.46 -18.35 -2.06
N ALA A 270 -3.75 -18.08 -2.28
CA ALA A 270 -4.76 -19.12 -2.40
C ALA A 270 -4.54 -19.98 -3.67
N ASP A 271 -4.30 -19.34 -4.82
CA ASP A 271 -4.06 -20.04 -6.08
C ASP A 271 -2.73 -20.83 -6.07
N GLU A 272 -1.73 -20.35 -5.37
CA GLU A 272 -0.43 -21.01 -5.20
C GLU A 272 -0.46 -22.11 -4.11
N ASN A 273 -1.55 -22.27 -3.37
CA ASN A 273 -1.65 -23.11 -2.17
C ASN A 273 -0.49 -22.85 -1.18
N ALA A 274 -0.19 -21.56 -0.97
CA ALA A 274 0.98 -21.16 -0.19
C ALA A 274 0.79 -21.45 1.31
N ASP A 275 1.85 -21.93 1.98
CA ASP A 275 1.87 -22.14 3.43
C ASP A 275 1.52 -20.85 4.22
N ALA A 276 1.76 -19.68 3.63
CA ALA A 276 1.47 -18.38 4.22
C ALA A 276 0.02 -17.90 3.98
N LEU A 277 -0.86 -18.69 3.36
CA LEU A 277 -2.23 -18.27 3.04
C LEU A 277 -2.97 -17.73 4.28
N GLY A 278 -2.84 -18.40 5.43
CA GLY A 278 -3.46 -17.95 6.68
C GLY A 278 -3.02 -16.55 7.10
N LEU A 279 -1.70 -16.27 7.01
CA LEU A 279 -1.12 -14.97 7.34
C LEU A 279 -1.65 -13.86 6.42
N VAL A 280 -1.56 -14.07 5.10
CA VAL A 280 -1.91 -13.01 4.13
C VAL A 280 -3.42 -12.76 4.07
N ALA A 281 -4.25 -13.79 4.26
CA ALA A 281 -5.70 -13.63 4.38
C ALA A 281 -6.11 -12.89 5.67
N ALA A 282 -5.40 -13.14 6.76
CA ALA A 282 -5.57 -12.39 8.01
C ALA A 282 -5.17 -10.91 7.82
N SER A 283 -4.03 -10.62 7.16
CA SER A 283 -3.60 -9.25 6.81
C SER A 283 -4.63 -8.55 5.91
N ALA A 284 -5.20 -9.27 4.92
CA ALA A 284 -6.23 -8.74 4.03
C ALA A 284 -7.49 -8.32 4.81
N ALA A 285 -8.00 -9.19 5.68
CA ALA A 285 -9.18 -8.88 6.49
C ALA A 285 -8.91 -7.76 7.52
N ALA A 286 -7.73 -7.76 8.16
CA ALA A 286 -7.32 -6.75 9.13
C ALA A 286 -7.23 -5.33 8.54
N LEU A 287 -6.94 -5.19 7.25
CA LEU A 287 -6.86 -3.89 6.58
C LEU A 287 -8.12 -3.53 5.78
N ALA A 288 -8.69 -4.47 5.01
CA ALA A 288 -9.77 -4.15 4.09
C ALA A 288 -11.09 -3.81 4.80
N LEU A 289 -11.44 -4.56 5.84
CA LEU A 289 -12.71 -4.35 6.55
C LEU A 289 -12.77 -2.99 7.28
N PRO A 290 -11.78 -2.60 8.10
CA PRO A 290 -11.77 -1.28 8.71
C PRO A 290 -11.65 -0.15 7.68
N THR A 291 -10.91 -0.35 6.59
CA THR A 291 -10.80 0.61 5.49
C THR A 291 -12.15 0.85 4.83
N TYR A 292 -12.92 -0.21 4.58
CA TYR A 292 -14.26 -0.04 4.00
C TYR A 292 -15.17 0.76 4.91
N THR A 293 -15.19 0.46 6.20
CA THR A 293 -15.98 1.20 7.19
C THR A 293 -15.58 2.67 7.21
N THR A 294 -14.28 2.97 7.32
CA THR A 294 -13.76 4.34 7.32
C THR A 294 -14.09 5.09 6.03
N ASN A 295 -13.93 4.45 4.87
CA ASN A 295 -14.24 5.10 3.59
C ASN A 295 -15.74 5.34 3.42
N ALA A 296 -16.59 4.44 3.88
CA ALA A 296 -18.04 4.60 3.85
C ALA A 296 -18.49 5.79 4.75
N GLU A 297 -17.92 5.90 5.95
CA GLU A 297 -18.17 7.03 6.86
C GLU A 297 -17.70 8.36 6.27
N LEU A 298 -16.48 8.39 5.71
CA LEU A 298 -15.92 9.59 5.08
C LEU A 298 -16.68 10.00 3.82
N ASN A 299 -17.22 9.03 3.07
CA ASN A 299 -18.10 9.28 1.93
C ASN A 299 -19.36 10.07 2.39
N ILE A 300 -20.02 9.60 3.44
CA ILE A 300 -21.16 10.34 4.05
C ILE A 300 -20.71 11.72 4.52
N GLN A 301 -19.57 11.82 5.19
CA GLN A 301 -19.03 13.08 5.70
C GLN A 301 -18.77 14.11 4.59
N VAL A 302 -18.18 13.69 3.47
CA VAL A 302 -17.90 14.57 2.31
C VAL A 302 -19.21 15.03 1.64
N HIS A 303 -20.22 14.17 1.57
CA HIS A 303 -21.53 14.54 1.06
C HIS A 303 -22.29 15.48 2.01
N GLY A 304 -21.95 15.48 3.30
CA GLY A 304 -22.65 16.32 4.30
C GLY A 304 -24.09 15.91 4.48
N GLY A 305 -24.99 16.88 4.63
CA GLY A 305 -26.40 16.62 4.93
C GLY A 305 -27.11 15.67 3.97
N ILE A 306 -26.81 15.73 2.65
CA ILE A 306 -27.42 14.81 1.68
C ILE A 306 -26.96 13.37 1.88
N GLY A 307 -25.68 13.15 2.25
CA GLY A 307 -25.15 11.82 2.55
C GLY A 307 -25.80 11.13 3.74
N PHE A 308 -26.43 11.90 4.63
CA PHE A 308 -27.16 11.39 5.80
C PHE A 308 -28.64 11.11 5.51
N THR A 309 -29.14 11.42 4.33
CA THR A 309 -30.53 11.20 3.98
C THR A 309 -30.78 9.76 3.45
N TRP A 310 -32.02 9.27 3.59
CA TRP A 310 -32.44 7.99 3.09
C TRP A 310 -32.37 7.89 1.56
N GLU A 311 -32.51 9.01 0.87
CA GLU A 311 -32.51 9.11 -0.58
C GLU A 311 -31.12 8.94 -1.20
N HIS A 312 -30.04 9.12 -0.44
CA HIS A 312 -28.68 9.03 -0.93
C HIS A 312 -28.10 7.62 -0.71
N ASP A 313 -27.34 7.08 -1.69
CA ASP A 313 -26.82 5.70 -1.65
C ASP A 313 -25.58 5.51 -0.74
N ALA A 314 -25.00 6.59 -0.19
CA ALA A 314 -23.79 6.49 0.64
C ALA A 314 -23.96 5.56 1.85
N HIS A 315 -25.14 5.50 2.44
CA HIS A 315 -25.39 4.66 3.60
C HIS A 315 -25.50 3.16 3.28
N LEU A 316 -25.69 2.78 1.99
CA LEU A 316 -25.63 1.38 1.57
C LEU A 316 -24.26 0.79 1.84
N HIS A 317 -23.19 1.55 1.52
CA HIS A 317 -21.81 1.16 1.82
C HIS A 317 -21.56 1.03 3.32
N LEU A 318 -22.05 1.99 4.13
CA LEU A 318 -21.83 1.91 5.57
C LEU A 318 -22.55 0.70 6.20
N ARG A 319 -23.76 0.39 5.75
CA ARG A 319 -24.50 -0.80 6.20
C ARG A 319 -23.74 -2.08 5.88
N ARG A 320 -23.33 -2.26 4.62
CA ARG A 320 -22.55 -3.41 4.16
C ARG A 320 -21.23 -3.53 4.90
N ALA A 321 -20.46 -2.45 5.00
CA ALA A 321 -19.17 -2.42 5.69
C ALA A 321 -19.32 -2.81 7.16
N THR A 322 -20.34 -2.28 7.85
CA THR A 322 -20.58 -2.58 9.27
C THR A 322 -20.90 -4.06 9.49
N VAL A 323 -21.74 -4.66 8.65
CA VAL A 323 -22.09 -6.08 8.77
C VAL A 323 -20.88 -6.97 8.50
N LEU A 324 -20.13 -6.71 7.41
CA LEU A 324 -18.92 -7.49 7.10
C LEU A 324 -17.86 -7.37 8.21
N GLN A 325 -17.67 -6.17 8.74
CA GLN A 325 -16.76 -5.93 9.86
C GLN A 325 -17.19 -6.67 11.12
N ALA A 326 -18.48 -6.72 11.41
CA ALA A 326 -19.02 -7.40 12.59
C ALA A 326 -18.91 -8.93 12.49
N LEU A 327 -19.12 -9.50 11.30
CA LEU A 327 -19.12 -10.96 11.11
C LEU A 327 -17.72 -11.56 10.92
N PHE A 328 -16.82 -10.85 10.22
CA PHE A 328 -15.54 -11.40 9.78
C PHE A 328 -14.31 -10.57 10.20
N GLY A 329 -14.54 -9.41 10.82
CA GLY A 329 -13.50 -8.48 11.29
C GLY A 329 -13.25 -8.58 12.79
N GLY A 330 -13.31 -7.44 13.46
CA GLY A 330 -12.99 -7.31 14.88
C GLY A 330 -11.49 -7.39 15.14
N GLN A 331 -11.10 -7.98 16.25
CA GLN A 331 -9.70 -8.09 16.68
C GLN A 331 -8.99 -9.35 16.17
N GLN A 332 -9.75 -10.37 15.76
CA GLN A 332 -9.19 -11.69 15.48
C GLN A 332 -8.27 -11.70 14.25
N PRO A 333 -8.61 -11.07 13.10
CA PRO A 333 -7.69 -11.06 11.96
C PRO A 333 -6.32 -10.46 12.30
N ALA A 334 -6.29 -9.33 12.97
CA ALA A 334 -5.04 -8.69 13.38
C ALA A 334 -4.25 -9.55 14.40
N ARG A 335 -4.94 -10.17 15.35
CA ARG A 335 -4.32 -11.10 16.31
C ARG A 335 -3.69 -12.28 15.58
N ASP A 336 -4.36 -12.85 14.59
CA ASP A 336 -3.84 -13.96 13.79
C ASP A 336 -2.59 -13.54 12.99
N VAL A 337 -2.55 -12.31 12.45
CA VAL A 337 -1.33 -11.76 11.81
C VAL A 337 -0.15 -11.81 12.76
N TYR A 338 -0.36 -11.38 14.02
CA TYR A 338 0.70 -11.46 15.04
C TYR A 338 1.08 -12.92 15.34
N GLU A 339 0.12 -13.81 15.53
CA GLU A 339 0.38 -15.21 15.90
C GLU A 339 1.14 -15.95 14.79
N PHE A 340 0.77 -15.78 13.51
CA PHE A 340 1.50 -16.33 12.39
C PHE A 340 2.93 -15.78 12.30
N SER A 341 3.08 -14.45 12.44
CA SER A 341 4.41 -13.81 12.40
C SER A 341 5.30 -14.25 13.54
N ALA A 342 4.75 -14.36 14.76
CA ALA A 342 5.46 -14.87 15.94
C ALA A 342 5.82 -16.36 15.79
N GLY A 343 5.01 -17.13 15.06
CA GLY A 343 5.29 -18.51 14.67
C GLY A 343 6.33 -18.65 13.55
N GLY A 344 6.83 -17.54 13.00
CA GLY A 344 7.85 -17.54 11.96
C GLY A 344 7.30 -17.75 10.54
N VAL A 345 5.98 -17.68 10.34
CA VAL A 345 5.38 -17.73 9.01
C VAL A 345 5.78 -16.47 8.23
N THR A 346 6.29 -16.66 7.04
CA THR A 346 6.70 -15.57 6.15
C THR A 346 6.16 -15.79 4.74
N ARG A 347 5.81 -14.70 4.06
CA ARG A 347 5.41 -14.72 2.65
C ARG A 347 6.58 -14.28 1.77
N ALA A 348 7.13 -15.22 1.02
CA ALA A 348 8.08 -14.90 -0.05
C ALA A 348 7.30 -14.46 -1.28
N ASN A 349 7.47 -13.20 -1.69
CA ASN A 349 6.92 -12.69 -2.93
C ASN A 349 8.04 -12.53 -3.95
N SER A 350 7.93 -13.23 -5.07
CA SER A 350 8.73 -12.99 -6.27
C SER A 350 7.90 -12.26 -7.32
N LEU A 351 8.56 -11.46 -8.13
CA LEU A 351 7.94 -10.93 -9.34
C LEU A 351 8.11 -11.98 -10.46
N ASP A 352 7.01 -12.26 -11.15
CA ASP A 352 7.10 -13.04 -12.38
C ASP A 352 7.79 -12.17 -13.44
N LEU A 353 8.98 -12.55 -13.78
CA LEU A 353 9.74 -11.91 -14.84
C LEU A 353 9.40 -12.56 -16.19
N PRO A 354 9.44 -11.81 -17.29
CA PRO A 354 9.20 -12.36 -18.60
C PRO A 354 10.26 -13.45 -18.93
N PRO A 355 9.95 -14.43 -19.82
CA PRO A 355 10.86 -15.55 -20.13
C PRO A 355 12.27 -15.12 -20.55
N GLU A 356 12.39 -13.96 -21.19
CA GLU A 356 13.66 -13.35 -21.63
C GLU A 356 14.57 -12.98 -20.45
N ALA A 357 14.00 -12.85 -19.24
CA ALA A 357 14.76 -12.56 -18.04
C ALA A 357 15.71 -13.70 -17.63
N GLU A 358 15.47 -14.94 -18.05
CA GLU A 358 16.35 -16.06 -17.74
C GLU A 358 17.70 -15.95 -18.45
N GLU A 359 17.71 -15.53 -19.72
CA GLU A 359 18.96 -15.27 -20.43
C GLU A 359 19.72 -14.08 -19.81
N LEU A 360 18.97 -13.05 -19.43
CA LEU A 360 19.51 -11.90 -18.73
C LEU A 360 20.09 -12.31 -17.37
N ARG A 361 19.36 -13.13 -16.60
CA ARG A 361 19.79 -13.66 -15.30
C ARG A 361 21.11 -14.42 -15.42
N ALA A 362 21.26 -15.28 -16.41
CA ALA A 362 22.50 -16.03 -16.63
C ALA A 362 23.70 -15.08 -16.87
N ARG A 363 23.51 -14.02 -17.64
CA ARG A 363 24.56 -13.01 -17.89
C ARG A 363 24.89 -12.23 -16.61
N VAL A 364 23.87 -11.72 -15.95
CA VAL A 364 24.03 -10.94 -14.70
C VAL A 364 24.72 -11.78 -13.62
N ARG A 365 24.35 -13.06 -13.48
CA ARG A 365 24.99 -14.00 -12.55
C ARG A 365 26.47 -14.17 -12.82
N ALA A 366 26.85 -14.31 -14.10
CA ALA A 366 28.25 -14.41 -14.48
C ALA A 366 29.03 -13.13 -14.16
N ASP A 367 28.47 -11.96 -14.48
CA ASP A 367 29.09 -10.66 -14.16
C ASP A 367 29.23 -10.48 -12.63
N ILE A 368 28.19 -10.80 -11.87
CA ILE A 368 28.20 -10.68 -10.40
C ILE A 368 29.20 -11.66 -9.76
N ALA A 369 29.34 -12.87 -10.31
CA ALA A 369 30.34 -13.81 -9.83
C ALA A 369 31.78 -13.29 -10.06
N GLU A 370 32.04 -12.62 -11.20
CA GLU A 370 33.33 -11.93 -11.45
C GLU A 370 33.54 -10.79 -10.46
N ILE A 371 32.51 -9.98 -10.21
CA ILE A 371 32.55 -8.86 -9.26
C ILE A 371 32.81 -9.38 -7.84
N ALA A 372 32.14 -10.45 -7.42
CA ALA A 372 32.33 -11.06 -6.10
C ALA A 372 33.74 -11.64 -5.91
N GLY A 373 34.40 -12.00 -7.00
CA GLY A 373 35.77 -12.55 -6.98
C GLY A 373 36.87 -11.51 -6.70
N VAL A 374 36.58 -10.20 -6.75
CA VAL A 374 37.59 -9.18 -6.43
C VAL A 374 37.64 -8.93 -4.93
N GLY A 375 38.81 -8.51 -4.42
CA GLY A 375 38.95 -8.15 -3.01
C GLY A 375 38.13 -6.91 -2.63
N GLU A 376 37.78 -6.79 -1.35
CA GLU A 376 36.93 -5.72 -0.81
C GLU A 376 37.40 -4.29 -1.22
N SER A 377 38.72 -4.08 -1.27
CA SER A 377 39.31 -2.80 -1.68
C SER A 377 39.07 -2.43 -3.14
N ALA A 378 38.87 -3.41 -4.03
CA ALA A 378 38.63 -3.20 -5.46
C ALA A 378 37.13 -3.31 -5.84
N LEU A 379 36.30 -3.76 -4.92
CA LEU A 379 34.89 -4.04 -5.19
C LEU A 379 34.13 -2.79 -5.68
N ARG A 380 34.30 -1.65 -4.99
CA ARG A 380 33.65 -0.40 -5.37
C ARG A 380 34.02 0.05 -6.77
N GLU A 381 35.30 0.03 -7.09
CA GLU A 381 35.79 0.44 -8.41
C GLU A 381 35.27 -0.50 -9.51
N LYS A 382 35.28 -1.82 -9.27
CA LYS A 382 34.70 -2.80 -10.18
C LYS A 382 33.21 -2.58 -10.42
N LEU A 383 32.44 -2.30 -9.38
CA LEU A 383 31.02 -1.99 -9.49
C LEU A 383 30.77 -0.72 -10.33
N ILE A 384 31.62 0.30 -10.18
CA ILE A 384 31.56 1.53 -10.96
C ILE A 384 31.86 1.25 -12.43
N ASP A 385 32.99 0.60 -12.72
CA ASP A 385 33.47 0.36 -14.08
C ASP A 385 32.53 -0.55 -14.89
N THR A 386 31.78 -1.41 -14.22
CA THR A 386 30.76 -2.29 -14.84
C THR A 386 29.36 -1.70 -14.86
N GLY A 387 29.16 -0.56 -14.20
CA GLY A 387 27.84 0.10 -14.06
C GLY A 387 26.88 -0.57 -13.08
N TYR A 388 27.31 -1.61 -12.39
CA TYR A 388 26.46 -2.29 -11.38
C TYR A 388 26.28 -1.50 -10.09
N VAL A 389 27.06 -0.46 -9.89
CA VAL A 389 26.96 0.42 -8.73
C VAL A 389 25.60 1.11 -8.66
N MET A 390 25.10 1.61 -9.80
CA MET A 390 23.80 2.27 -9.96
C MET A 390 23.17 1.82 -11.30
N PRO A 391 22.61 0.62 -11.38
CA PRO A 391 22.25 -0.02 -12.65
C PRO A 391 21.28 0.83 -13.51
N HIS A 392 20.34 1.54 -12.89
CA HIS A 392 19.36 2.37 -13.59
C HIS A 392 19.90 3.69 -14.16
N TRP A 393 21.13 4.07 -13.78
CA TRP A 393 21.73 5.30 -14.31
C TRP A 393 22.11 5.13 -15.79
N PRO A 394 22.16 6.23 -16.55
CA PRO A 394 22.60 6.16 -17.94
C PRO A 394 24.07 5.74 -18.06
N ARG A 395 24.39 5.07 -19.15
CA ARG A 395 25.79 4.73 -19.49
C ARG A 395 26.62 6.00 -19.67
N PRO A 396 27.91 6.00 -19.32
CA PRO A 396 28.69 4.88 -18.79
C PRO A 396 28.60 4.70 -17.28
N TRP A 397 27.89 5.55 -16.53
CA TRP A 397 27.84 5.60 -15.08
C TRP A 397 26.96 4.50 -14.45
N GLY A 398 26.05 3.98 -15.22
CA GLY A 398 25.22 2.83 -14.93
C GLY A 398 25.10 1.96 -16.18
N ARG A 399 24.09 1.10 -16.16
CA ARG A 399 23.80 0.17 -17.27
C ARG A 399 22.66 0.65 -18.16
N ALA A 400 21.98 1.72 -17.79
CA ALA A 400 20.66 2.10 -18.30
C ALA A 400 19.67 0.95 -18.16
N ALA A 401 19.81 0.17 -17.08
CA ALA A 401 19.03 -1.02 -16.82
C ALA A 401 17.55 -0.66 -16.71
N ASP A 402 16.73 -1.37 -17.47
CA ASP A 402 15.30 -1.32 -17.30
C ASP A 402 14.87 -2.00 -15.98
N SER A 403 13.59 -2.03 -15.72
CA SER A 403 13.09 -2.56 -14.45
C SER A 403 13.32 -4.07 -14.28
N VAL A 404 13.31 -4.82 -15.37
CA VAL A 404 13.59 -6.27 -15.36
C VAL A 404 15.06 -6.51 -15.02
N GLU A 405 15.97 -5.80 -15.72
CA GLU A 405 17.40 -5.92 -15.46
C GLU A 405 17.75 -5.48 -14.03
N GLN A 406 17.13 -4.43 -13.50
CA GLN A 406 17.34 -3.99 -12.12
C GLN A 406 16.93 -5.06 -11.11
N LEU A 407 15.77 -5.70 -11.29
CA LEU A 407 15.30 -6.76 -10.38
C LEU A 407 16.22 -7.99 -10.43
N VAL A 408 16.59 -8.43 -11.62
CA VAL A 408 17.53 -9.54 -11.78
C VAL A 408 18.87 -9.23 -11.10
N ILE A 409 19.38 -8.00 -11.24
CA ILE A 409 20.61 -7.57 -10.58
C ILE A 409 20.48 -7.61 -9.06
N GLU A 410 19.37 -7.12 -8.49
CA GLU A 410 19.15 -7.17 -7.04
C GLU A 410 19.14 -8.59 -6.50
N GLU A 411 18.42 -9.50 -7.16
CA GLU A 411 18.33 -10.90 -6.77
C GLU A 411 19.68 -11.63 -6.85
N GLU A 412 20.42 -11.45 -7.94
CA GLU A 412 21.72 -12.08 -8.12
C GLU A 412 22.79 -11.50 -7.18
N MET A 413 22.77 -10.18 -6.91
CA MET A 413 23.64 -9.56 -5.91
C MET A 413 23.35 -10.08 -4.50
N ALA A 414 22.07 -10.17 -4.13
CA ALA A 414 21.66 -10.72 -2.83
C ALA A 414 22.13 -12.18 -2.68
N THR A 415 21.96 -12.99 -3.72
CA THR A 415 22.39 -14.39 -3.74
C THR A 415 23.91 -14.54 -3.60
N ALA A 416 24.67 -13.65 -4.25
CA ALA A 416 26.14 -13.64 -4.20
C ALA A 416 26.71 -12.92 -2.95
N GLY A 417 25.88 -12.31 -2.13
CA GLY A 417 26.31 -11.54 -0.96
C GLY A 417 27.04 -10.23 -1.32
N VAL A 418 26.90 -9.74 -2.56
CA VAL A 418 27.53 -8.50 -3.02
C VAL A 418 26.70 -7.31 -2.59
N LYS A 419 27.28 -6.39 -1.81
CA LYS A 419 26.62 -5.16 -1.35
C LYS A 419 27.12 -3.95 -2.11
N ARG A 420 26.20 -3.12 -2.57
CA ARG A 420 26.52 -1.82 -3.17
C ARG A 420 26.78 -0.78 -2.09
N PRO A 421 27.67 0.21 -2.35
CA PRO A 421 27.80 1.38 -1.48
C PRO A 421 26.47 2.14 -1.39
N ASP A 422 26.17 2.66 -0.20
CA ASP A 422 25.06 3.62 -0.02
C ASP A 422 25.56 5.03 -0.36
N TYR A 423 24.92 5.66 -1.33
CA TYR A 423 25.23 7.03 -1.73
C TYR A 423 24.29 8.06 -1.14
N SER A 424 23.10 7.64 -0.66
CA SER A 424 22.13 8.56 -0.05
C SER A 424 21.99 9.84 -0.89
N ILE A 425 22.19 11.03 -0.28
CA ILE A 425 22.06 12.35 -0.94
C ILE A 425 23.02 12.49 -2.13
N THR A 426 24.26 12.04 -2.01
CA THR A 426 25.21 12.05 -3.12
C THR A 426 24.63 11.38 -4.36
N GLY A 427 23.91 10.26 -4.20
CA GLY A 427 23.33 9.53 -5.33
C GLY A 427 22.35 10.36 -6.16
N TRP A 428 21.35 10.98 -5.54
CA TRP A 428 20.36 11.72 -6.33
C TRP A 428 20.89 13.10 -6.81
N VAL A 429 21.84 13.70 -6.11
CA VAL A 429 22.49 14.93 -6.57
C VAL A 429 23.34 14.65 -7.81
N ILE A 430 24.15 13.59 -7.79
CA ILE A 430 25.00 13.20 -8.93
C ILE A 430 24.16 12.73 -10.12
N LEU A 431 23.07 12.01 -9.90
CA LEU A 431 22.14 11.67 -10.98
C LEU A 431 21.56 12.93 -11.64
N THR A 432 21.23 13.95 -10.82
CA THR A 432 20.77 15.24 -11.35
C THR A 432 21.87 15.90 -12.19
N LEU A 433 23.12 15.83 -11.77
CA LEU A 433 24.25 16.37 -12.53
C LEU A 433 24.43 15.64 -13.86
N ILE A 434 24.29 14.32 -13.89
CA ILE A 434 24.30 13.51 -15.13
C ILE A 434 23.17 13.94 -16.08
N GLN A 435 21.98 14.27 -15.54
CA GLN A 435 20.79 14.63 -16.31
C GLN A 435 20.80 16.08 -16.82
N GLN A 436 21.40 17.01 -16.09
CA GLN A 436 21.22 18.45 -16.28
C GLN A 436 22.55 19.22 -16.40
N GLY A 437 23.68 18.60 -16.07
CA GLY A 437 25.00 19.22 -16.11
C GLY A 437 25.63 19.19 -17.50
N THR A 438 26.73 19.91 -17.64
CA THR A 438 27.61 19.87 -18.82
C THR A 438 28.51 18.63 -18.79
N GLN A 439 29.07 18.24 -19.95
CA GLN A 439 30.00 17.11 -20.00
C GLN A 439 31.22 17.34 -19.11
N ASP A 440 31.73 18.57 -19.07
CA ASP A 440 32.85 18.94 -18.18
C ASP A 440 32.51 18.70 -16.69
N GLN A 441 31.32 19.12 -16.27
CA GLN A 441 30.87 18.87 -14.90
C GLN A 441 30.70 17.36 -14.60
N ILE A 442 30.18 16.59 -15.55
CA ILE A 442 30.06 15.14 -15.43
C ILE A 442 31.44 14.48 -15.28
N ASP A 443 32.39 14.86 -16.13
CA ASP A 443 33.75 14.30 -16.13
C ASP A 443 34.53 14.67 -14.85
N ARG A 444 34.31 15.87 -14.31
CA ARG A 444 34.96 16.34 -13.08
C ARG A 444 34.44 15.68 -11.81
N PHE A 445 33.12 15.38 -11.73
CA PHE A 445 32.49 15.15 -10.45
C PHE A 445 31.89 13.76 -10.27
N VAL A 446 31.44 13.08 -11.35
CA VAL A 446 30.67 11.83 -11.19
C VAL A 446 31.53 10.70 -10.64
N ARG A 447 32.71 10.45 -11.25
CA ARG A 447 33.58 9.35 -10.81
C ARG A 447 34.13 9.55 -9.39
N PRO A 448 34.64 10.74 -8.99
CA PRO A 448 35.07 10.99 -7.61
C PRO A 448 33.94 10.79 -6.58
N ALA A 449 32.71 11.18 -6.92
CA ALA A 449 31.57 10.98 -6.05
C ALA A 449 31.23 9.47 -5.91
N LEU A 450 31.25 8.72 -7.01
CA LEU A 450 31.01 7.27 -6.98
C LEU A 450 32.12 6.52 -6.22
N LEU A 451 33.36 6.95 -6.30
CA LEU A 451 34.46 6.41 -5.50
C LEU A 451 34.35 6.74 -4.01
N GLY A 452 33.57 7.77 -3.68
CA GLY A 452 33.42 8.27 -2.29
C GLY A 452 34.48 9.26 -1.87
N ASP A 453 35.31 9.75 -2.82
CA ASP A 453 36.31 10.77 -2.58
C ASP A 453 35.67 12.13 -2.32
N GLU A 454 34.50 12.39 -2.93
CA GLU A 454 33.69 13.57 -2.74
C GLU A 454 32.26 13.23 -2.33
N VAL A 455 31.86 13.63 -1.14
CA VAL A 455 30.48 13.52 -0.64
C VAL A 455 29.76 14.83 -0.95
N TRP A 456 28.51 14.70 -1.36
CA TRP A 456 27.67 15.81 -1.80
C TRP A 456 26.47 16.04 -0.90
N CYS A 457 26.06 17.30 -0.74
CA CYS A 457 24.83 17.69 -0.07
C CYS A 457 23.90 18.47 -1.00
N GLN A 458 22.62 18.54 -0.59
CA GLN A 458 21.57 19.31 -1.26
C GLN A 458 21.28 20.59 -0.46
N LEU A 459 21.48 21.75 -1.08
CA LEU A 459 21.41 23.08 -0.47
C LEU A 459 20.18 23.83 -1.01
N PHE A 460 18.96 23.33 -0.71
CA PHE A 460 17.72 23.89 -1.26
C PHE A 460 16.95 24.73 -0.24
N SER A 461 16.62 24.15 0.91
CA SER A 461 15.77 24.79 1.92
C SER A 461 16.44 26.02 2.55
N GLU A 462 15.63 27.03 2.84
CA GLU A 462 16.02 28.25 3.56
C GLU A 462 15.08 28.49 4.75
N PRO A 463 15.45 29.34 5.72
CA PRO A 463 14.54 29.65 6.85
C PRO A 463 13.14 30.12 6.42
N GLY A 464 13.03 30.80 5.28
CA GLY A 464 11.77 31.27 4.69
C GLY A 464 11.20 30.40 3.55
N ALA A 465 11.89 29.34 3.14
CA ALA A 465 11.53 28.52 1.97
C ALA A 465 11.79 27.04 2.23
N GLY A 466 10.81 26.37 2.86
CA GLY A 466 10.81 24.92 3.11
C GLY A 466 9.89 24.19 2.11
N SER A 467 8.65 23.94 2.48
CA SER A 467 7.64 23.32 1.59
C SER A 467 7.44 24.10 0.29
N ASP A 468 7.61 25.41 0.34
CA ASP A 468 7.62 26.29 -0.82
C ASP A 468 9.05 26.48 -1.34
N ALA A 469 9.62 25.42 -1.91
CA ALA A 469 11.02 25.37 -2.36
C ALA A 469 11.37 26.38 -3.46
N ALA A 470 10.39 26.98 -4.14
CA ALA A 470 10.63 28.01 -5.15
C ALA A 470 10.78 29.43 -4.55
N ALA A 471 10.48 29.62 -3.26
CA ALA A 471 10.58 30.91 -2.58
C ALA A 471 12.01 31.23 -2.11
N VAL A 472 13.04 30.65 -2.73
CA VAL A 472 14.46 30.89 -2.37
C VAL A 472 14.84 32.37 -2.47
N SER A 473 15.57 32.83 -1.48
CA SER A 473 16.04 34.21 -1.33
C SER A 473 17.57 34.33 -1.31
N THR A 474 18.32 33.24 -1.14
CA THR A 474 19.79 33.22 -1.26
C THR A 474 20.18 33.85 -2.58
N ARG A 475 20.84 35.00 -2.53
CA ARG A 475 21.09 35.86 -3.70
C ARG A 475 22.38 35.47 -4.41
N ALA A 476 22.30 35.43 -5.73
CA ALA A 476 23.49 35.35 -6.60
C ALA A 476 23.61 36.64 -7.42
N THR A 477 24.73 37.34 -7.27
CA THR A 477 24.99 38.57 -8.01
C THR A 477 26.05 38.30 -9.07
N ARG A 478 25.78 38.71 -10.32
CA ARG A 478 26.72 38.56 -11.44
C ARG A 478 28.00 39.36 -11.23
N VAL A 479 29.13 38.72 -11.45
CA VAL A 479 30.48 39.34 -11.45
C VAL A 479 31.28 38.79 -12.62
N ASP A 480 32.50 39.31 -12.84
CA ASP A 480 33.38 38.82 -13.90
C ASP A 480 33.72 37.32 -13.67
N GLY A 481 33.44 36.49 -14.66
CA GLY A 481 33.73 35.06 -14.64
C GLY A 481 32.84 34.20 -13.74
N GLY A 482 31.78 34.76 -13.12
CA GLY A 482 30.94 33.97 -12.24
C GLY A 482 29.91 34.75 -11.43
N TRP A 483 29.64 34.26 -10.24
CA TRP A 483 28.60 34.75 -9.35
C TRP A 483 29.11 34.90 -7.91
N ARG A 484 28.62 35.90 -7.19
CA ARG A 484 28.80 36.06 -5.74
C ARG A 484 27.54 35.67 -5.02
N ILE A 485 27.64 34.65 -4.14
CA ILE A 485 26.51 34.08 -3.41
C ILE A 485 26.48 34.62 -1.99
N ASN A 486 25.30 35.11 -1.58
CA ASN A 486 25.06 35.61 -0.23
C ASN A 486 23.70 35.07 0.26
N GLY A 487 23.64 34.47 1.44
CA GLY A 487 22.42 33.92 2.03
C GLY A 487 22.66 32.79 2.99
N GLN A 488 21.61 32.00 3.19
CA GLN A 488 21.62 30.90 4.15
C GLN A 488 20.78 29.72 3.63
N LYS A 489 21.30 28.51 3.81
CA LYS A 489 20.57 27.27 3.65
C LYS A 489 20.41 26.59 5.00
N VAL A 490 19.34 25.82 5.13
CA VAL A 490 18.97 25.12 6.38
C VAL A 490 18.51 23.71 6.09
N TRP A 491 18.51 22.84 7.07
CA TRP A 491 18.13 21.43 6.98
C TRP A 491 19.02 20.63 6.02
N THR A 492 20.27 21.06 5.84
CA THR A 492 21.22 20.37 4.96
C THR A 492 21.80 19.17 5.69
N SER A 493 21.41 17.97 5.27
CA SER A 493 21.90 16.73 5.88
C SER A 493 23.39 16.55 5.60
N GLY A 494 24.16 16.28 6.65
CA GLY A 494 25.57 15.92 6.58
C GLY A 494 26.48 16.99 5.96
N ALA A 495 26.06 18.26 5.86
CA ALA A 495 26.85 19.32 5.20
C ALA A 495 28.30 19.46 5.73
N HIS A 496 28.47 19.16 7.02
CA HIS A 496 29.82 19.20 7.67
C HIS A 496 30.77 18.08 7.20
N LEU A 497 30.25 17.06 6.51
CA LEU A 497 30.98 15.94 5.92
C LEU A 497 31.16 16.08 4.42
N CYS A 498 30.43 17.04 3.80
CA CYS A 498 30.38 17.17 2.35
C CYS A 498 31.48 18.07 1.80
N ARG A 499 32.05 17.63 0.68
CA ARG A 499 33.03 18.44 -0.09
C ARG A 499 32.31 19.37 -1.06
N ARG A 500 31.15 18.97 -1.56
CA ARG A 500 30.40 19.69 -2.58
C ARG A 500 28.91 19.79 -2.20
N GLY A 501 28.22 20.79 -2.77
CA GLY A 501 26.79 20.94 -2.63
C GLY A 501 26.13 21.45 -3.91
N LEU A 502 24.93 20.95 -4.20
CA LEU A 502 24.07 21.50 -5.25
C LEU A 502 23.11 22.49 -4.60
N ALA A 503 23.22 23.76 -4.96
CA ALA A 503 22.42 24.85 -4.39
C ALA A 503 21.47 25.47 -5.40
N THR A 504 20.28 25.88 -4.95
CA THR A 504 19.39 26.79 -5.68
C THR A 504 19.56 28.20 -5.15
N VAL A 505 19.74 29.16 -6.06
CA VAL A 505 20.00 30.58 -5.72
C VAL A 505 19.15 31.52 -6.57
N ARG A 506 18.83 32.71 -6.06
CA ARG A 506 18.04 33.74 -6.74
C ARG A 506 18.96 34.62 -7.56
N THR A 507 18.96 34.48 -8.88
CA THR A 507 19.73 35.25 -9.84
C THR A 507 18.97 36.45 -10.41
N ASP A 508 17.62 36.35 -10.50
CA ASP A 508 16.75 37.45 -10.89
C ASP A 508 15.61 37.61 -9.87
N PRO A 509 15.68 38.60 -8.98
CA PRO A 509 14.65 38.83 -7.96
C PRO A 509 13.35 39.41 -8.49
N GLU A 510 13.35 39.98 -9.69
CA GLU A 510 12.15 40.59 -10.31
C GLU A 510 11.34 39.57 -11.13
N ALA A 511 11.96 38.41 -11.45
CA ALA A 511 11.30 37.37 -12.20
C ALA A 511 10.17 36.68 -11.38
N PRO A 512 9.17 36.09 -12.04
CA PRO A 512 8.18 35.23 -11.36
C PRO A 512 8.85 34.12 -10.53
N LYS A 513 8.22 33.73 -9.45
CA LYS A 513 8.72 32.82 -8.40
C LYS A 513 9.54 31.61 -8.89
N HIS A 514 9.06 30.92 -9.92
CA HIS A 514 9.71 29.73 -10.50
C HIS A 514 10.74 30.06 -11.60
N LYS A 515 10.87 31.32 -11.95
CA LYS A 515 11.88 31.86 -12.84
C LYS A 515 12.89 32.67 -12.04
N GLY A 516 14.03 32.97 -12.64
CA GLY A 516 15.08 33.72 -11.92
C GLY A 516 15.77 32.92 -10.80
N ILE A 517 15.59 31.59 -10.78
CA ILE A 517 16.35 30.65 -9.95
C ILE A 517 17.42 30.02 -10.82
N THR A 518 18.64 29.90 -10.28
CA THR A 518 19.75 29.19 -10.91
C THR A 518 20.23 28.08 -9.99
N ALA A 519 20.63 26.95 -10.52
CA ALA A 519 21.29 25.88 -9.78
C ALA A 519 22.81 26.03 -9.92
N VAL A 520 23.55 25.92 -8.83
CA VAL A 520 25.00 26.09 -8.81
C VAL A 520 25.66 25.03 -7.93
N LEU A 521 26.91 24.69 -8.29
CA LEU A 521 27.74 23.80 -7.48
C LEU A 521 28.56 24.66 -6.51
N ILE A 522 28.53 24.29 -5.23
CA ILE A 522 29.25 24.96 -4.16
C ILE A 522 30.42 24.09 -3.70
N ASP A 523 31.63 24.62 -3.69
CA ASP A 523 32.71 24.02 -2.91
C ASP A 523 32.51 24.37 -1.43
N MET A 524 32.20 23.37 -0.62
CA MET A 524 31.86 23.54 0.80
C MET A 524 33.04 24.03 1.63
N SER A 525 34.26 23.99 1.08
CA SER A 525 35.49 24.56 1.70
C SER A 525 35.86 25.95 1.18
N ALA A 526 35.08 26.52 0.25
CA ALA A 526 35.35 27.83 -0.32
C ALA A 526 35.32 28.94 0.76
N PRO A 527 36.17 30.00 0.62
CA PRO A 527 36.08 31.14 1.51
C PRO A 527 34.66 31.74 1.53
N GLY A 528 34.13 31.98 2.72
CA GLY A 528 32.80 32.52 2.92
C GLY A 528 31.69 31.46 3.11
N VAL A 529 31.99 30.17 2.97
CA VAL A 529 31.09 29.08 3.36
C VAL A 529 31.31 28.76 4.84
N GLU A 530 30.26 28.85 5.63
CA GLU A 530 30.25 28.44 7.05
C GLU A 530 29.15 27.42 7.31
N VAL A 531 29.52 26.25 7.84
CA VAL A 531 28.61 25.19 8.19
C VAL A 531 28.43 25.17 9.70
N ARG A 532 27.18 25.25 10.17
CA ARG A 532 26.82 25.19 11.59
C ARG A 532 25.89 24.00 11.84
N PRO A 533 26.27 23.04 12.70
CA PRO A 533 25.39 21.93 13.06
C PRO A 533 24.11 22.42 13.74
N LEU A 534 22.97 21.88 13.32
CA LEU A 534 21.67 22.06 13.97
C LEU A 534 21.41 20.90 14.93
N ARG A 535 21.33 21.20 16.21
CA ARG A 535 20.98 20.19 17.18
C ARG A 535 19.49 19.88 17.09
N GLN A 536 19.17 18.63 16.78
CA GLN A 536 17.80 18.16 16.60
C GLN A 536 17.19 17.72 17.92
N ILE A 537 15.87 17.46 17.90
CA ILE A 537 15.14 16.96 19.09
C ILE A 537 15.64 15.59 19.56
N THR A 538 16.25 14.80 18.68
CA THR A 538 16.93 13.52 19.00
C THR A 538 18.22 13.70 19.78
N GLY A 539 18.75 14.93 19.85
CA GLY A 539 20.07 15.25 20.41
C GLY A 539 21.22 15.15 19.41
N GLY A 540 20.98 14.57 18.22
CA GLY A 540 21.92 14.52 17.09
C GLY A 540 22.08 15.85 16.38
N SER A 541 22.96 15.91 15.39
CA SER A 541 23.25 17.12 14.58
C SER A 541 23.51 16.74 13.12
N GLU A 542 22.72 15.84 12.58
CA GLU A 542 22.82 15.36 11.20
C GLU A 542 22.48 16.47 10.20
N PHE A 543 21.57 17.39 10.57
CA PHE A 543 21.23 18.56 9.76
C PHE A 543 22.10 19.77 10.13
N ASN A 544 22.29 20.66 9.14
CA ASN A 544 23.13 21.83 9.29
C ASN A 544 22.47 23.06 8.69
N GLU A 545 22.86 24.25 9.23
CA GLU A 545 22.76 25.52 8.56
C GLU A 545 24.04 25.75 7.75
N VAL A 546 23.91 26.34 6.56
CA VAL A 546 25.03 26.70 5.71
C VAL A 546 24.87 28.15 5.32
N PHE A 547 25.83 28.97 5.74
CA PHE A 547 25.86 30.40 5.45
C PHE A 547 26.82 30.67 4.31
N PHE A 548 26.41 31.57 3.44
CA PHE A 548 27.22 32.08 2.34
C PHE A 548 27.47 33.58 2.52
N THR A 549 28.73 33.96 2.62
CA THR A 549 29.16 35.34 2.71
C THR A 549 30.14 35.62 1.56
N ASP A 550 29.60 36.21 0.51
CA ASP A 550 30.35 36.60 -0.69
C ASP A 550 31.11 35.45 -1.37
N VAL A 551 30.51 34.26 -1.36
CA VAL A 551 31.10 33.03 -1.94
C VAL A 551 31.16 33.17 -3.45
N PHE A 552 32.34 33.01 -4.05
CA PHE A 552 32.48 33.00 -5.49
C PHE A 552 32.20 31.63 -6.09
N VAL A 553 31.35 31.61 -7.11
CA VAL A 553 31.03 30.43 -7.93
C VAL A 553 31.33 30.77 -9.39
N PRO A 554 32.24 30.05 -10.06
CA PRO A 554 32.57 30.31 -11.45
C PRO A 554 31.42 29.91 -12.39
N ASP A 555 31.42 30.45 -13.60
CA ASP A 555 30.37 30.14 -14.60
C ASP A 555 30.30 28.65 -14.97
N GLU A 556 31.43 27.97 -14.96
CA GLU A 556 31.52 26.52 -15.24
C GLU A 556 30.84 25.65 -14.18
N ASP A 557 30.53 26.17 -13.00
CA ASP A 557 29.85 25.50 -11.91
C ASP A 557 28.32 25.83 -11.85
N VAL A 558 27.80 26.52 -12.86
CA VAL A 558 26.35 26.69 -13.05
C VAL A 558 25.78 25.43 -13.70
N VAL A 559 24.76 24.82 -13.09
CA VAL A 559 24.09 23.63 -13.61
C VAL A 559 22.85 24.03 -14.41
N GLY A 560 22.79 23.57 -15.64
CA GLY A 560 21.71 23.94 -16.59
C GLY A 560 21.87 25.41 -17.07
N THR A 561 20.75 26.08 -17.29
CA THR A 561 20.71 27.46 -17.79
C THR A 561 20.44 28.44 -16.65
N PRO A 562 21.18 29.59 -16.57
CA PRO A 562 20.85 30.64 -15.63
C PRO A 562 19.37 31.06 -15.72
N ASN A 563 18.75 31.31 -14.57
CA ASN A 563 17.31 31.63 -14.40
C ASN A 563 16.33 30.49 -14.71
N ASP A 564 16.80 29.28 -15.03
CA ASP A 564 15.95 28.07 -15.22
C ASP A 564 16.33 26.92 -14.27
N GLY A 565 17.00 27.23 -13.17
CA GLY A 565 17.40 26.26 -12.14
C GLY A 565 16.25 25.54 -11.44
N TRP A 566 15.01 26.01 -11.62
CA TRP A 566 13.84 25.27 -11.15
C TRP A 566 13.64 23.93 -11.87
N ALA A 567 14.06 23.82 -13.13
CA ALA A 567 14.07 22.54 -13.86
C ALA A 567 15.04 21.55 -13.19
N VAL A 568 16.26 22.02 -12.83
CA VAL A 568 17.25 21.22 -12.08
C VAL A 568 16.72 20.82 -10.70
N ALA A 569 16.13 21.77 -9.97
CA ALA A 569 15.55 21.48 -8.65
C ALA A 569 14.45 20.40 -8.73
N ARG A 570 13.58 20.44 -9.74
CA ARG A 570 12.53 19.43 -9.93
C ARG A 570 13.11 18.05 -10.26
N ALA A 571 14.17 17.98 -11.04
CA ALA A 571 14.89 16.74 -11.33
C ALA A 571 15.48 16.15 -10.03
N THR A 572 16.17 16.96 -9.23
CA THR A 572 16.74 16.55 -7.94
C THR A 572 15.68 16.03 -6.99
N LEU A 573 14.57 16.78 -6.81
CA LEU A 573 13.45 16.36 -5.95
C LEU A 573 12.73 15.12 -6.49
N GLY A 574 12.74 14.89 -7.80
CA GLY A 574 12.26 13.66 -8.42
C GLY A 574 13.13 12.46 -8.05
N ASN A 575 14.44 12.60 -8.24
CA ASN A 575 15.45 11.59 -7.91
C ASN A 575 15.45 11.25 -6.40
N GLU A 576 15.33 12.26 -5.52
CA GLU A 576 15.18 12.11 -4.07
C GLU A 576 13.98 11.23 -3.71
N ARG A 577 12.80 11.50 -4.30
CA ARG A 577 11.57 10.71 -4.01
C ARG A 577 11.70 9.26 -4.43
N VAL A 578 12.33 9.00 -5.57
CA VAL A 578 12.59 7.63 -6.02
C VAL A 578 13.52 6.92 -5.05
N SER A 579 14.56 7.58 -4.59
CA SER A 579 15.53 7.03 -3.64
C SER A 579 14.89 6.74 -2.27
N ILE A 580 14.14 7.71 -1.71
CA ILE A 580 13.48 7.54 -0.39
C ILE A 580 12.32 6.53 -0.47
N GLY A 581 11.58 6.49 -1.56
CA GLY A 581 10.45 5.57 -1.75
C GLY A 581 10.83 4.14 -2.17
N GLY A 582 12.09 3.88 -2.50
CA GLY A 582 12.58 2.60 -3.04
C GLY A 582 12.90 1.51 -2.01
N GLY A 583 12.82 1.80 -0.75
CA GLY A 583 13.09 0.91 0.38
C GLY A 583 13.56 1.75 1.55
N ALA A 584 12.84 1.76 2.66
CA ALA A 584 13.33 2.40 3.87
C ALA A 584 14.48 1.56 4.45
N PRO A 585 15.69 2.12 4.60
CA PRO A 585 16.70 1.49 5.43
C PRO A 585 16.11 1.33 6.84
N GLY A 586 15.95 0.09 7.32
CA GLY A 586 15.46 -0.19 8.68
C GLY A 586 14.14 -0.94 8.78
N SER A 587 13.49 -1.31 7.67
CA SER A 587 12.35 -2.25 7.70
C SER A 587 12.81 -3.70 7.95
N GLU A 588 14.04 -4.04 7.55
CA GLU A 588 14.62 -5.34 7.90
C GLU A 588 14.68 -5.49 9.42
N GLY A 589 13.96 -6.46 9.95
CA GLY A 589 13.88 -6.72 11.38
C GLY A 589 12.78 -5.95 12.14
N ALA A 590 11.97 -5.10 11.48
CA ALA A 590 10.86 -4.42 12.14
C ALA A 590 9.83 -5.41 12.69
N VAL A 591 9.48 -6.43 11.90
CA VAL A 591 8.58 -7.52 12.30
C VAL A 591 9.12 -8.22 13.54
N GLN A 592 10.36 -8.70 13.49
CA GLN A 592 11.00 -9.42 14.60
C GLN A 592 11.12 -8.55 15.87
N GLN A 593 11.43 -7.26 15.69
CA GLN A 593 11.50 -6.33 16.82
C GLN A 593 10.14 -6.13 17.50
N MET A 594 9.06 -5.96 16.72
CA MET A 594 7.72 -5.77 17.28
C MET A 594 7.19 -7.05 17.93
N VAL A 595 7.44 -8.22 17.33
CA VAL A 595 7.14 -9.53 17.94
C VAL A 595 7.90 -9.70 19.24
N ALA A 596 9.21 -9.41 19.29
CA ALA A 596 10.01 -9.50 20.49
C ALA A 596 9.53 -8.54 21.60
N LEU A 597 9.05 -7.34 21.25
CA LEU A 597 8.46 -6.42 22.22
C LEU A 597 7.19 -6.99 22.85
N VAL A 598 6.31 -7.62 22.09
CA VAL A 598 5.13 -8.29 22.67
C VAL A 598 5.54 -9.47 23.54
N GLN A 599 6.49 -10.29 23.11
CA GLN A 599 6.98 -11.43 23.90
C GLN A 599 7.60 -10.99 25.23
N GLY A 600 8.29 -9.84 25.25
CA GLY A 600 8.93 -9.33 26.45
C GLY A 600 8.05 -8.47 27.36
N TYR A 601 7.05 -7.79 26.78
CA TYR A 601 6.31 -6.73 27.49
C TYR A 601 4.79 -6.74 27.23
N GLY A 602 4.27 -7.69 26.43
CA GLY A 602 2.87 -7.72 26.01
C GLY A 602 1.87 -7.79 27.16
N ASP A 603 2.22 -8.41 28.26
CA ASP A 603 1.38 -8.49 29.47
C ASP A 603 1.04 -7.11 30.07
N ARG A 604 1.78 -6.07 29.69
CA ARG A 604 1.56 -4.69 30.17
C ARG A 604 0.44 -3.97 29.42
N VAL A 605 0.06 -4.47 28.23
CA VAL A 605 -0.88 -3.78 27.33
C VAL A 605 -1.98 -4.74 26.91
N GLU A 606 -3.22 -4.39 27.25
CA GLU A 606 -4.37 -5.14 26.78
C GLU A 606 -4.45 -5.10 25.26
N GLY A 607 -4.61 -6.28 24.62
CA GLY A 607 -4.66 -6.40 23.17
C GLY A 607 -3.33 -6.15 22.46
N ALA A 608 -2.18 -6.27 23.14
CA ALA A 608 -0.85 -6.07 22.56
C ALA A 608 -0.64 -6.83 21.23
N ALA A 609 -1.02 -8.10 21.20
CA ALA A 609 -0.95 -8.94 20.01
C ALA A 609 -1.78 -8.37 18.84
N THR A 610 -3.00 -7.94 19.11
CA THR A 610 -3.88 -7.30 18.10
C THR A 610 -3.27 -6.02 17.55
N LYS A 611 -2.82 -5.11 18.43
CA LYS A 611 -2.21 -3.83 18.01
C LYS A 611 -0.95 -4.04 17.17
N VAL A 612 -0.12 -5.01 17.53
CA VAL A 612 1.07 -5.35 16.75
C VAL A 612 0.66 -6.03 15.45
N GLY A 613 -0.34 -6.89 15.43
CA GLY A 613 -0.86 -7.49 14.21
C GLY A 613 -1.41 -6.45 13.21
N GLU A 614 -2.13 -5.42 13.67
CA GLU A 614 -2.55 -4.29 12.84
C GLU A 614 -1.33 -3.58 12.22
N PHE A 615 -0.30 -3.33 13.03
CA PHE A 615 0.95 -2.76 12.57
C PHE A 615 1.63 -3.64 11.50
N LEU A 616 1.72 -4.95 11.72
CA LEU A 616 2.35 -5.91 10.80
C LEU A 616 1.59 -6.01 9.46
N ALA A 617 0.26 -5.93 9.48
CA ALA A 617 -0.54 -5.90 8.25
C ALA A 617 -0.24 -4.67 7.38
N VAL A 618 0.01 -3.50 7.99
CA VAL A 618 0.44 -2.30 7.27
C VAL A 618 1.87 -2.44 6.72
N GLU A 619 2.78 -3.09 7.46
CA GLU A 619 4.14 -3.41 6.97
C GLU A 619 4.07 -4.29 5.70
N ASP A 620 3.21 -5.31 5.69
CA ASP A 620 2.94 -6.14 4.50
C ASP A 620 2.42 -5.30 3.33
N ALA A 621 1.45 -4.41 3.59
CA ALA A 621 0.90 -3.53 2.57
C ALA A 621 1.98 -2.61 1.95
N LEU A 622 2.86 -2.03 2.76
CA LEU A 622 3.97 -1.20 2.29
C LEU A 622 4.92 -1.99 1.38
N ARG A 623 5.28 -3.21 1.77
CA ARG A 623 6.11 -4.10 0.98
C ARG A 623 5.46 -4.42 -0.38
N LEU A 624 4.18 -4.76 -0.37
CA LEU A 624 3.42 -5.11 -1.59
C LEU A 624 3.19 -3.91 -2.51
N LEU A 625 2.96 -2.71 -1.98
CA LEU A 625 2.87 -1.48 -2.78
C LEU A 625 4.18 -1.17 -3.51
N ASN A 626 5.32 -1.39 -2.86
CA ASN A 626 6.63 -1.26 -3.50
C ASN A 626 6.84 -2.30 -4.60
N LEU A 627 6.43 -3.55 -4.37
CA LEU A 627 6.48 -4.61 -5.38
C LEU A 627 5.56 -4.31 -6.58
N ARG A 628 4.33 -3.81 -6.34
CA ARG A 628 3.42 -3.38 -7.43
C ARG A 628 4.04 -2.26 -8.26
N ARG A 629 4.71 -1.30 -7.63
CA ARG A 629 5.43 -0.25 -8.34
C ARG A 629 6.54 -0.83 -9.23
N ALA A 630 7.31 -1.77 -8.71
CA ALA A 630 8.33 -2.48 -9.49
C ALA A 630 7.71 -3.25 -10.66
N ALA A 631 6.63 -4.01 -10.41
CA ALA A 631 5.91 -4.76 -11.46
C ALA A 631 5.38 -3.86 -12.59
N ARG A 632 4.78 -2.71 -12.26
CA ARG A 632 4.35 -1.72 -13.28
C ARG A 632 5.51 -1.23 -14.14
N SER A 633 6.66 -0.99 -13.52
CA SER A 633 7.86 -0.58 -14.24
C SER A 633 8.37 -1.69 -15.17
N VAL A 634 8.26 -2.96 -14.78
CA VAL A 634 8.64 -4.14 -15.59
C VAL A 634 7.87 -4.19 -16.90
N VAL A 635 6.57 -3.91 -16.86
CA VAL A 635 5.71 -3.91 -18.07
C VAL A 635 5.68 -2.55 -18.78
N GLY A 636 6.53 -1.60 -18.39
CA GLY A 636 6.59 -0.27 -19.02
C GLY A 636 5.34 0.60 -18.79
N ALA A 637 4.50 0.26 -17.82
CA ALA A 637 3.30 1.03 -17.52
C ALA A 637 3.65 2.38 -16.84
N ALA A 638 2.77 3.37 -17.03
CA ALA A 638 2.93 4.66 -16.38
C ALA A 638 2.94 4.52 -14.84
N PRO A 639 3.73 5.37 -14.13
CA PRO A 639 3.72 5.38 -12.67
C PRO A 639 2.30 5.55 -12.12
N GLY A 640 1.91 4.64 -11.23
CA GLY A 640 0.65 4.72 -10.51
C GLY A 640 0.73 5.64 -9.27
N PRO A 641 -0.28 5.61 -8.40
CA PRO A 641 -0.31 6.42 -7.18
C PRO A 641 0.73 6.00 -6.12
N GLU A 642 1.35 4.84 -6.28
CA GLU A 642 2.10 4.14 -5.24
C GLU A 642 3.20 5.01 -4.60
N GLY A 643 3.91 5.82 -5.38
CA GLY A 643 5.03 6.63 -4.85
C GLY A 643 4.62 7.65 -3.78
N ASN A 644 3.49 8.33 -3.96
CA ASN A 644 2.97 9.26 -2.96
C ASN A 644 2.23 8.53 -1.82
N VAL A 645 1.52 7.45 -2.16
CA VAL A 645 0.81 6.60 -1.19
C VAL A 645 1.81 5.95 -0.24
N THR A 646 2.86 5.31 -0.75
CA THR A 646 3.89 4.66 0.09
C THR A 646 4.64 5.67 0.95
N LYS A 647 4.99 6.87 0.42
CA LYS A 647 5.65 7.92 1.23
C LYS A 647 4.80 8.35 2.41
N LEU A 648 3.50 8.57 2.19
CA LEU A 648 2.58 8.98 3.25
C LEU A 648 2.38 7.86 4.27
N LEU A 649 2.07 6.66 3.78
CA LEU A 649 1.84 5.48 4.62
C LEU A 649 3.08 5.16 5.46
N LEU A 650 4.28 5.16 4.87
CA LEU A 650 5.55 4.94 5.58
C LEU A 650 5.78 5.96 6.69
N ALA A 651 5.56 7.25 6.41
CA ALA A 651 5.80 8.31 7.39
C ALA A 651 4.86 8.19 8.62
N GLU A 652 3.61 7.76 8.40
CA GLU A 652 2.64 7.52 9.47
C GLU A 652 2.96 6.22 10.20
N HIS A 653 3.23 5.15 9.47
CA HIS A 653 3.59 3.84 10.02
C HIS A 653 4.82 3.86 10.94
N LEU A 654 5.86 4.64 10.59
CA LEU A 654 7.01 4.85 11.47
C LEU A 654 6.65 5.57 12.78
N SER A 655 5.69 6.49 12.73
CA SER A 655 5.15 7.12 13.93
C SER A 655 4.34 6.15 14.78
N ASP A 656 3.53 5.31 14.14
CA ASP A 656 2.73 4.29 14.82
C ASP A 656 3.63 3.24 15.48
N ARG A 657 4.71 2.80 14.79
CA ARG A 657 5.73 1.93 15.36
C ARG A 657 6.34 2.51 16.63
N ALA A 658 6.69 3.79 16.59
CA ALA A 658 7.30 4.47 17.73
C ALA A 658 6.35 4.55 18.93
N HIS A 659 5.07 4.91 18.68
CA HIS A 659 4.04 4.97 19.72
C HIS A 659 3.73 3.59 20.29
N LEU A 660 3.58 2.58 19.45
CA LEU A 660 3.29 1.22 19.87
C LEU A 660 4.45 0.62 20.70
N ALA A 661 5.69 0.85 20.26
CA ALA A 661 6.87 0.45 21.04
C ALA A 661 6.90 1.15 22.41
N ALA A 662 6.54 2.43 22.47
CA ALA A 662 6.46 3.17 23.72
C ALA A 662 5.35 2.66 24.65
N GLU A 663 4.19 2.34 24.10
CA GLU A 663 3.08 1.76 24.87
C GLU A 663 3.47 0.43 25.51
N LEU A 664 4.11 -0.47 24.73
CA LEU A 664 4.58 -1.77 25.21
C LEU A 664 5.66 -1.64 26.29
N LEU A 665 6.62 -0.75 26.11
CA LEU A 665 7.69 -0.51 27.09
C LEU A 665 7.19 0.21 28.34
N GLY A 666 6.08 0.96 28.23
CA GLY A 666 5.47 1.64 29.37
C GLY A 666 6.44 2.60 30.09
N PRO A 667 6.60 2.51 31.43
CA PRO A 667 7.45 3.42 32.20
C PRO A 667 8.93 3.43 31.78
N ASP A 668 9.43 2.38 31.11
CA ASP A 668 10.82 2.30 30.68
C ASP A 668 11.19 3.41 29.67
N VAL A 669 10.19 3.95 28.95
CA VAL A 669 10.36 5.08 28.01
C VAL A 669 10.83 6.37 28.70
N ALA A 670 10.57 6.52 30.00
CA ALA A 670 11.03 7.67 30.77
C ALA A 670 12.57 7.73 30.93
N PHE A 671 13.26 6.64 30.63
CA PHE A 671 14.71 6.53 30.84
C PHE A 671 15.46 6.66 29.52
N SER A 672 16.58 7.39 29.54
CA SER A 672 17.50 7.53 28.41
C SER A 672 18.52 6.38 28.26
N SER A 673 18.28 5.25 28.94
CA SER A 673 19.10 4.02 28.93
C SER A 673 18.23 2.79 28.73
N GLY A 674 18.86 1.65 28.40
CA GLY A 674 18.13 0.40 28.16
C GLY A 674 17.13 0.47 27.02
N PRO A 675 16.05 -0.32 27.04
CA PRO A 675 15.04 -0.36 25.97
C PRO A 675 14.34 1.00 25.73
N GLY A 676 14.13 1.78 26.80
CA GLY A 676 13.48 3.10 26.71
C GLY A 676 14.26 4.10 25.85
N LYS A 677 15.59 4.02 25.80
CA LYS A 677 16.42 4.87 24.95
C LYS A 677 16.05 4.72 23.47
N LEU A 678 15.89 3.49 23.00
CA LEU A 678 15.55 3.22 21.60
C LEU A 678 14.15 3.74 21.26
N ALA A 679 13.17 3.47 22.11
CA ALA A 679 11.80 3.99 21.91
C ALA A 679 11.76 5.51 21.91
N GLY A 680 12.48 6.17 22.82
CA GLY A 680 12.61 7.63 22.84
C GLY A 680 13.21 8.19 21.54
N LEU A 681 14.26 7.56 21.03
CA LEU A 681 14.86 7.95 19.74
C LEU A 681 13.90 7.75 18.57
N LEU A 682 13.14 6.66 18.55
CA LEU A 682 12.13 6.40 17.53
C LEU A 682 11.01 7.44 17.57
N ILE A 683 10.46 7.76 18.74
CA ILE A 683 9.41 8.77 18.90
C ILE A 683 9.86 10.14 18.40
N LEU A 684 11.06 10.56 18.77
CA LEU A 684 11.60 11.85 18.35
C LEU A 684 12.00 11.84 16.86
N GLY A 685 12.60 10.75 16.39
CA GLY A 685 13.08 10.62 15.00
C GLY A 685 11.98 10.48 13.97
N ALA A 686 10.89 9.75 14.29
CA ALA A 686 9.76 9.54 13.38
C ALA A 686 9.12 10.86 12.90
N ARG A 687 9.17 11.92 13.72
CA ARG A 687 8.70 13.25 13.31
C ARG A 687 9.45 13.79 12.10
N GLY A 688 10.73 13.48 11.94
CA GLY A 688 11.52 13.85 10.77
C GLY A 688 10.93 13.30 9.47
N MET A 689 10.47 12.05 9.46
CA MET A 689 9.89 11.40 8.28
C MET A 689 8.54 11.97 7.85
N SER A 690 7.74 12.48 8.78
CA SER A 690 6.49 13.17 8.45
C SER A 690 6.69 14.58 7.87
N ILE A 691 7.91 15.10 7.94
CA ILE A 691 8.30 16.46 7.48
C ILE A 691 9.14 16.39 6.20
N ALA A 692 10.14 15.52 6.15
CA ALA A 692 11.10 15.40 5.07
C ALA A 692 10.47 14.96 3.74
N GLY A 693 11.02 15.39 2.62
CA GLY A 693 10.52 15.02 1.27
C GLY A 693 9.12 15.58 0.94
N GLY A 694 8.67 16.60 1.67
CA GLY A 694 7.32 17.16 1.70
C GLY A 694 6.52 16.62 2.88
N THR A 695 5.93 17.54 3.66
CA THR A 695 5.16 17.12 4.85
C THR A 695 4.00 16.20 4.49
N SER A 696 3.49 15.45 5.46
CA SER A 696 2.32 14.58 5.27
C SER A 696 1.13 15.35 4.68
N GLU A 697 0.93 16.62 5.07
CA GLU A 697 -0.12 17.51 4.55
C GLU A 697 0.11 17.86 3.07
N ILE A 698 1.35 18.17 2.69
CA ILE A 698 1.71 18.45 1.29
C ILE A 698 1.56 17.18 0.43
N THR A 699 1.94 16.04 0.98
CA THR A 699 1.77 14.74 0.28
C THR A 699 0.29 14.42 0.07
N ARG A 700 -0.58 14.63 1.08
CA ARG A 700 -2.04 14.51 0.91
C ARG A 700 -2.59 15.46 -0.14
N ASN A 701 -2.14 16.72 -0.17
CA ASN A 701 -2.54 17.64 -1.23
C ASN A 701 -2.10 17.16 -2.63
N GLN A 702 -0.89 16.60 -2.76
CA GLN A 702 -0.41 16.05 -4.04
C GLN A 702 -1.23 14.84 -4.48
N ILE A 703 -1.57 13.92 -3.57
CA ILE A 703 -2.47 12.80 -3.84
C ILE A 703 -3.81 13.33 -4.33
N ALA A 704 -4.42 14.24 -3.58
CA ALA A 704 -5.74 14.78 -3.90
C ALA A 704 -5.76 15.51 -5.24
N GLU A 705 -4.76 16.36 -5.54
CA GLU A 705 -4.74 17.18 -6.74
C GLU A 705 -4.25 16.45 -7.98
N ARG A 706 -3.21 15.60 -7.86
CA ARG A 706 -2.56 14.98 -9.01
C ARG A 706 -3.10 13.60 -9.35
N ILE A 707 -3.55 12.85 -8.34
CA ILE A 707 -4.07 11.48 -8.53
C ILE A 707 -5.58 11.51 -8.60
N LEU A 708 -6.26 12.12 -7.59
CA LEU A 708 -7.71 12.19 -7.56
C LEU A 708 -8.29 13.33 -8.42
N GLY A 709 -7.46 14.27 -8.89
CA GLY A 709 -7.87 15.37 -9.76
C GLY A 709 -8.77 16.40 -9.06
N LEU A 710 -8.63 16.55 -7.74
CA LEU A 710 -9.33 17.61 -6.99
C LEU A 710 -8.73 18.98 -7.33
N PRO A 711 -9.53 20.05 -7.32
CA PRO A 711 -9.08 21.38 -7.70
C PRO A 711 -8.09 21.96 -6.67
N ARG A 712 -7.14 22.75 -7.14
CA ARG A 712 -6.29 23.57 -6.27
C ARG A 712 -7.09 24.65 -5.60
N ASP A 713 -6.65 25.07 -4.41
CA ASP A 713 -7.26 26.23 -3.76
C ASP A 713 -6.96 27.51 -4.57
N PRO A 714 -7.97 28.21 -5.07
CA PRO A 714 -7.78 29.41 -5.89
C PRO A 714 -7.16 30.58 -5.10
N LEU A 715 -7.18 30.53 -3.75
CA LEU A 715 -6.58 31.54 -2.89
C LEU A 715 -5.06 31.36 -2.69
N ILE A 716 -4.53 30.19 -3.06
CA ILE A 716 -3.08 29.90 -3.04
C ILE A 716 -2.54 30.17 -4.44
N ARG A 717 -1.94 31.35 -4.63
CA ARG A 717 -1.31 31.79 -5.89
C ARG A 717 0.16 31.37 -5.97
#